data_3837b54127c8944d15fe78b7003c99f4
#
_entry.id   3837b54127c8944d15fe78b7003c99f4
#
_cell.length_a   1.000
_cell.length_b   1.000
_cell.length_c   1.000
_cell.angle_alpha   90.00
_cell.angle_beta   90.00
_cell.angle_gamma   90.00
#
_symmetry.space_group_name_H-M   'P 1'
#
loop_
_entity.id
_entity.type
_entity.pdbx_description
1 polymer ?
#
loop_
_entity_poly.entity_id
_entity_poly.type
_entity_poly.pdbx_seq_one_letter_code
_entity_poly.pdbx_strand_id
1 'polypeptide(L)'
;MVSPPKPKGARGRDNSAQAVPKRTSRARSNLGAKPVPQPAAAAVEAAPTPLNSNVIATSASRLGLTVHETPATVEVVSRQQIQEQGYRTTTETAQGAVGVLSADVGGAPATFSMRGFTFGEVNVLYNGISIGPSNITSRVMETANLEQVEFLKGPSSLMTGLDAIGGSVNLVSRQPTIGSIKSELDGSFDSLGTYRTHFGSGGSSTLPGLDYRFDVSSSKINSFIDGDYENLNNVSGQLNYRINDSFKVWGAYDYKRDDGHAYWGTPLTTTAFSGPFATHNVVSGSANNTFFGTPDTFLSSVTVDSRTTTTNYNVADNSVGAHELWLRGGFEWTPTSDITIKDQAYQYGARRHWIDSETYGFNPTENAVDRDRFFVSHKQQVVGNNLDFNWNGAFYGMENRFASQLQMSRNDIQFAQEGGDTFPDDTVSVVNPAPGTYGPMSPNIRNSRLDTVALSLEDRLKITPWFALVGGIRVDDLNLARDGVNFDGTIPGGQPFTKNWTPVSYRAAATFEPTKNVMFYGMYATAYDPAIADVFSVSPGSSVELTSARIYETGVKLISDDKRGEATLSIYDIERHNVYVQLTNAIATLAGEVHTQGVELAGAVRPIDNLKLWANIAFTNSTYGDFDVWTGNTVPNVAPIIANAGASYRFDNWRWPVEIGGSVRHVGDRFLASDNLTIMLPYTTGDLYAFVDIPGRDLWWEGLEKMRITFRVRNLTNALYAQYSDPGLNQSVLLGAPRTYELAASARW
;
A
#
# COMPACT_ATOMS: atom_id res chain seq x y z
N MET A 1 3.62 -62.45 46.92
CA MET A 1 3.59 -63.85 46.67
C MET A 1 3.82 -64.09 45.19
N VAL A 2 4.95 -64.74 44.90
CA VAL A 2 5.24 -65.63 43.81
C VAL A 2 5.29 -65.14 42.37
N SER A 3 6.48 -64.75 41.90
CA SER A 3 7.02 -65.12 40.57
C SER A 3 7.39 -66.60 40.59
N PRO A 4 7.80 -67.25 39.52
CA PRO A 4 8.12 -67.15 38.11
C PRO A 4 7.70 -68.40 37.28
N PRO A 5 8.40 -69.01 36.29
CA PRO A 5 9.79 -68.92 35.84
C PRO A 5 9.99 -68.97 34.29
N LYS A 6 11.25 -68.76 33.85
CA LYS A 6 11.82 -69.12 32.55
C LYS A 6 12.05 -70.61 32.43
N PRO A 7 12.23 -71.17 31.22
CA PRO A 7 13.20 -72.25 30.99
C PRO A 7 14.28 -71.91 29.95
N LYS A 8 15.45 -72.39 30.27
CA LYS A 8 16.67 -72.71 29.51
C LYS A 8 16.33 -73.76 28.43
N GLY A 9 17.00 -73.94 27.32
CA GLY A 9 18.41 -73.93 26.98
C GLY A 9 18.70 -75.06 26.00
N ALA A 10 19.69 -74.90 25.24
CA ALA A 10 20.81 -75.82 24.98
C ALA A 10 21.20 -76.01 23.50
N ARG A 11 22.49 -75.72 23.26
CA ARG A 11 23.56 -76.45 22.60
C ARG A 11 23.31 -76.87 21.14
N GLY A 12 24.16 -76.69 20.15
CA GLY A 12 25.59 -76.51 20.07
C GLY A 12 26.14 -77.35 18.94
N ARG A 13 27.11 -76.84 18.21
CA ARG A 13 28.30 -77.59 17.64
C ARG A 13 28.83 -76.82 16.43
N ASP A 14 29.99 -76.26 16.60
CA ASP A 14 31.28 -76.46 15.96
C ASP A 14 31.30 -77.11 14.58
N ASN A 15 31.94 -76.44 13.59
CA ASN A 15 33.29 -76.83 13.14
C ASN A 15 33.88 -75.87 12.06
N SER A 16 35.09 -75.44 12.40
CA SER A 16 36.33 -75.35 11.61
C SER A 16 36.44 -74.60 10.30
N ALA A 17 37.12 -73.51 10.37
CA ALA A 17 38.42 -73.21 9.77
C ALA A 17 38.64 -73.51 8.29
N GLN A 18 38.84 -72.45 7.51
CA GLN A 18 40.04 -72.36 6.63
C GLN A 18 40.38 -70.98 6.27
N ALA A 19 41.61 -70.56 6.55
CA ALA A 19 42.21 -69.26 6.16
C ALA A 19 42.74 -69.33 4.73
N VAL A 20 42.54 -68.31 3.92
CA VAL A 20 43.30 -67.98 2.68
C VAL A 20 43.34 -66.47 2.47
N PRO A 21 44.30 -65.89 1.77
CA PRO A 21 45.11 -64.81 2.27
C PRO A 21 44.74 -63.43 1.80
N LYS A 22 45.27 -62.42 2.51
CA LYS A 22 45.24 -60.96 2.19
C LYS A 22 45.75 -60.69 0.76
N ARG A 23 44.85 -60.10 -0.07
CA ARG A 23 45.25 -59.31 -1.24
C ARG A 23 45.04 -57.84 -0.93
N THR A 24 46.12 -57.06 -0.86
CA THR A 24 46.15 -55.64 -0.83
C THR A 24 45.51 -55.09 -2.11
N SER A 25 44.40 -54.42 -1.97
CA SER A 25 43.82 -53.60 -3.05
C SER A 25 44.03 -52.11 -2.70
N ARG A 26 44.72 -51.42 -3.59
CA ARG A 26 44.94 -49.98 -3.63
C ARG A 26 43.64 -49.21 -3.41
N ALA A 27 43.69 -48.24 -2.51
CA ALA A 27 42.64 -47.20 -2.35
C ALA A 27 42.42 -46.47 -3.69
N ARG A 28 41.25 -46.64 -4.30
CA ARG A 28 40.72 -45.70 -5.28
C ARG A 28 40.04 -44.61 -4.48
N SER A 29 40.54 -43.38 -4.65
CA SER A 29 39.89 -42.18 -4.21
C SER A 29 38.45 -42.14 -4.79
N ASN A 30 37.45 -42.26 -3.94
CA ASN A 30 36.11 -41.86 -4.29
C ASN A 30 36.08 -40.34 -4.42
N LEU A 31 36.10 -39.88 -5.64
CA LEU A 31 35.58 -38.57 -6.02
C LEU A 31 34.12 -38.57 -5.60
N GLY A 32 33.80 -37.73 -4.62
CA GLY A 32 32.47 -37.60 -4.07
C GLY A 32 31.42 -37.36 -5.19
N ALA A 33 30.45 -38.27 -5.23
CA ALA A 33 29.22 -37.98 -5.92
C ALA A 33 28.61 -36.75 -5.27
N LYS A 34 28.46 -35.64 -6.05
CA LYS A 34 27.63 -34.50 -5.66
C LYS A 34 26.25 -35.04 -5.29
N PRO A 35 25.65 -34.56 -4.19
CA PRO A 35 24.26 -34.87 -3.92
C PRO A 35 23.43 -34.47 -5.12
N VAL A 36 22.64 -35.41 -5.64
CA VAL A 36 21.58 -35.10 -6.61
C VAL A 36 20.70 -34.06 -5.95
N PRO A 37 20.47 -32.89 -6.56
CA PRO A 37 19.54 -31.92 -5.99
C PRO A 37 18.18 -32.60 -5.88
N GLN A 38 17.70 -32.70 -4.66
CA GLN A 38 16.32 -33.09 -4.39
C GLN A 38 15.45 -32.05 -5.09
N PRO A 39 14.37 -32.41 -5.83
CA PRO A 39 13.44 -31.44 -6.38
C PRO A 39 13.09 -30.48 -5.24
N ALA A 40 13.11 -29.18 -5.50
CA ALA A 40 12.75 -28.19 -4.51
C ALA A 40 11.35 -28.56 -4.01
N ALA A 41 11.29 -29.18 -2.83
CA ALA A 41 10.06 -29.33 -2.11
C ALA A 41 9.47 -27.92 -2.04
N ALA A 42 8.19 -27.78 -2.43
CA ALA A 42 7.47 -26.54 -2.24
C ALA A 42 7.89 -25.99 -0.88
N ALA A 43 8.54 -24.83 -0.89
CA ALA A 43 9.10 -24.26 0.32
C ALA A 43 7.95 -24.23 1.31
N VAL A 44 8.06 -24.98 2.40
CA VAL A 44 7.14 -24.86 3.53
C VAL A 44 7.30 -23.41 3.95
N GLU A 45 6.28 -22.64 3.68
CA GLU A 45 6.26 -21.21 3.98
C GLU A 45 6.57 -21.08 5.47
N ALA A 46 7.76 -20.57 5.76
CA ALA A 46 8.20 -20.43 7.14
C ALA A 46 7.22 -19.51 7.86
N ALA A 47 6.75 -19.91 9.03
CA ALA A 47 5.81 -19.11 9.82
C ALA A 47 6.29 -17.65 9.89
N PRO A 48 5.40 -16.67 9.65
CA PRO A 48 5.79 -15.26 9.62
C PRO A 48 6.45 -14.85 10.93
N THR A 49 7.56 -14.14 10.81
CA THR A 49 8.25 -13.53 11.96
C THR A 49 7.47 -12.32 12.47
N PRO A 50 7.75 -11.78 13.65
CA PRO A 50 6.96 -10.68 14.21
C PRO A 50 6.81 -9.43 13.34
N LEU A 51 7.82 -9.10 12.51
CA LEU A 51 7.78 -8.01 11.53
C LEU A 51 7.73 -8.50 10.07
N ASN A 52 7.45 -9.79 9.83
CA ASN A 52 7.44 -10.42 8.50
C ASN A 52 8.77 -10.28 7.73
N SER A 53 9.90 -10.17 8.42
CA SER A 53 11.20 -9.96 7.78
C SER A 53 11.67 -11.14 6.94
N ASN A 54 11.10 -12.34 7.14
CA ASN A 54 11.33 -13.54 6.35
C ASN A 54 10.45 -13.65 5.09
N VAL A 55 9.53 -12.71 4.88
CA VAL A 55 8.65 -12.67 3.70
C VAL A 55 9.36 -11.99 2.53
N ILE A 56 9.08 -12.42 1.31
CA ILE A 56 9.57 -11.77 0.09
C ILE A 56 8.65 -10.60 -0.25
N ALA A 57 9.24 -9.40 -0.43
CA ALA A 57 8.55 -8.23 -0.93
C ALA A 57 8.88 -8.03 -2.40
N THR A 58 7.94 -8.34 -3.28
CA THR A 58 8.16 -8.33 -4.74
C THR A 58 8.30 -6.92 -5.32
N SER A 59 7.77 -5.91 -4.63
CA SER A 59 7.92 -4.50 -5.01
C SER A 59 9.33 -3.95 -4.73
N ALA A 60 10.11 -4.60 -3.87
CA ALA A 60 11.39 -4.09 -3.42
C ALA A 60 12.60 -4.63 -4.19
N SER A 61 12.50 -5.85 -4.73
CA SER A 61 13.55 -6.50 -5.52
C SER A 61 12.98 -7.67 -6.32
N ARG A 62 13.49 -7.88 -7.54
CA ARG A 62 13.21 -9.06 -8.37
C ARG A 62 14.12 -10.25 -8.08
N LEU A 63 15.13 -10.06 -7.22
CA LEU A 63 16.12 -11.09 -6.86
C LEU A 63 15.57 -12.14 -5.88
N GLY A 64 14.27 -12.06 -5.50
CA GLY A 64 13.68 -12.96 -4.51
C GLY A 64 14.25 -12.76 -3.09
N LEU A 65 14.63 -11.55 -2.74
CA LEU A 65 15.15 -11.22 -1.41
C LEU A 65 14.00 -11.12 -0.41
N THR A 66 14.25 -11.63 0.78
CA THR A 66 13.35 -11.37 1.92
C THR A 66 13.43 -9.90 2.35
N VAL A 67 12.46 -9.45 3.14
CA VAL A 67 12.50 -8.11 3.75
C VAL A 67 13.80 -7.90 4.53
N HIS A 68 14.29 -8.94 5.22
CA HIS A 68 15.58 -8.89 5.92
C HIS A 68 16.76 -8.69 4.96
N GLU A 69 16.85 -9.46 3.88
CA GLU A 69 17.96 -9.41 2.91
C GLU A 69 17.96 -8.15 2.03
N THR A 70 16.85 -7.43 1.97
CA THR A 70 16.70 -6.25 1.10
C THR A 70 17.38 -5.03 1.70
N PRO A 71 18.36 -4.39 1.01
CA PRO A 71 19.02 -3.19 1.52
C PRO A 71 18.18 -1.93 1.26
N ALA A 72 17.00 -1.88 1.84
CA ALA A 72 16.06 -0.75 1.79
C ALA A 72 15.04 -0.92 2.92
N THR A 73 14.34 0.16 3.26
CA THR A 73 13.21 0.08 4.19
C THR A 73 11.97 -0.45 3.45
N VAL A 74 11.60 -1.67 3.81
CA VAL A 74 10.44 -2.36 3.28
C VAL A 74 9.63 -2.91 4.45
N GLU A 75 8.33 -2.75 4.38
CA GLU A 75 7.40 -3.28 5.36
C GLU A 75 6.30 -4.10 4.67
N VAL A 76 5.96 -5.24 5.24
CA VAL A 76 4.91 -6.12 4.72
C VAL A 76 3.85 -6.31 5.78
N VAL A 77 2.63 -5.89 5.47
CA VAL A 77 1.44 -6.19 6.28
C VAL A 77 0.82 -7.46 5.71
N SER A 78 1.02 -8.57 6.41
CA SER A 78 0.54 -9.88 5.99
C SER A 78 -0.97 -10.05 6.19
N ARG A 79 -1.58 -11.04 5.50
CA ARG A 79 -2.99 -11.39 5.72
C ARG A 79 -3.32 -11.67 7.18
N GLN A 80 -2.40 -12.34 7.90
CA GLN A 80 -2.59 -12.57 9.33
C GLN A 80 -2.73 -11.26 10.11
N GLN A 81 -1.86 -10.27 9.85
CA GLN A 81 -1.93 -8.96 10.50
C GLN A 81 -3.19 -8.20 10.07
N ILE A 82 -3.57 -8.26 8.78
CA ILE A 82 -4.82 -7.67 8.29
C ILE A 82 -6.02 -8.20 9.11
N GLN A 83 -6.07 -9.51 9.34
CA GLN A 83 -7.17 -10.14 10.09
C GLN A 83 -7.11 -9.86 11.60
N GLU A 84 -5.91 -9.90 12.22
CA GLU A 84 -5.72 -9.63 13.64
C GLU A 84 -6.06 -8.17 13.99
N GLN A 85 -5.52 -7.22 13.24
CA GLN A 85 -5.77 -5.80 13.42
C GLN A 85 -7.15 -5.38 12.88
N GLY A 86 -7.74 -6.18 12.00
CA GLY A 86 -9.04 -5.92 11.38
C GLY A 86 -9.00 -4.77 10.38
N TYR A 87 -7.90 -4.62 9.66
CA TYR A 87 -7.81 -3.65 8.57
C TYR A 87 -8.76 -4.03 7.45
N ARG A 88 -9.71 -3.15 7.17
CA ARG A 88 -10.84 -3.40 6.26
C ARG A 88 -10.54 -2.92 4.85
N THR A 89 -9.87 -1.79 4.75
CA THR A 89 -9.47 -1.16 3.49
C THR A 89 -7.96 -1.13 3.35
N THR A 90 -7.50 -0.91 2.13
CA THR A 90 -6.07 -0.79 1.84
C THR A 90 -5.43 0.38 2.59
N THR A 91 -6.13 1.49 2.77
CA THR A 91 -5.66 2.65 3.54
C THR A 91 -5.57 2.35 5.05
N GLU A 92 -6.48 1.54 5.61
CA GLU A 92 -6.37 1.11 7.00
C GLU A 92 -5.10 0.29 7.26
N THR A 93 -4.57 -0.44 6.28
CA THR A 93 -3.31 -1.20 6.45
C THR A 93 -2.10 -0.31 6.72
N ALA A 94 -2.14 0.93 6.27
CA ALA A 94 -1.08 1.92 6.51
C ALA A 94 -1.07 2.45 7.94
N GLN A 95 -2.15 2.28 8.71
CA GLN A 95 -2.22 2.80 10.08
C GLN A 95 -1.21 2.13 11.03
N GLY A 96 -0.87 0.87 10.77
CA GLY A 96 0.17 0.16 11.53
C GLY A 96 1.59 0.36 10.97
N ALA A 97 1.73 0.90 9.76
CA ALA A 97 3.02 1.05 9.10
C ALA A 97 3.82 2.23 9.66
N VAL A 98 5.15 2.08 9.68
CA VAL A 98 6.08 3.08 10.23
C VAL A 98 6.03 4.36 9.41
N GLY A 99 5.70 5.49 10.03
CA GLY A 99 5.77 6.80 9.38
C GLY A 99 4.87 6.98 8.15
N VAL A 100 3.80 6.17 8.02
CA VAL A 100 2.85 6.28 6.92
C VAL A 100 1.56 6.92 7.41
N LEU A 101 1.08 7.92 6.70
CA LEU A 101 -0.27 8.45 6.79
C LEU A 101 -1.08 7.96 5.59
N SER A 102 -2.37 7.82 5.79
CA SER A 102 -3.30 7.47 4.73
C SER A 102 -4.66 8.11 4.99
N ALA A 103 -5.37 8.39 3.92
CA ALA A 103 -6.73 8.86 3.96
C ALA A 103 -7.54 8.27 2.80
N ASP A 104 -8.80 8.03 3.06
CA ASP A 104 -9.83 7.85 2.05
C ASP A 104 -10.56 9.18 1.97
N VAL A 105 -10.21 9.98 0.99
CA VAL A 105 -10.94 11.20 0.69
C VAL A 105 -12.15 10.77 -0.11
N GLY A 106 -13.33 10.88 0.43
CA GLY A 106 -14.56 10.40 -0.19
C GLY A 106 -14.69 10.94 -1.62
N GLY A 107 -14.66 10.07 -2.60
CA GLY A 107 -14.65 10.47 -4.02
C GLY A 107 -13.26 10.61 -4.63
N ALA A 108 -12.28 11.08 -3.88
CA ALA A 108 -10.89 11.14 -4.32
C ALA A 108 -10.20 9.78 -4.26
N PRO A 109 -9.05 9.66 -4.92
CA PRO A 109 -8.19 8.50 -4.77
C PRO A 109 -7.77 8.24 -3.33
N ALA A 110 -7.65 6.97 -2.96
CA ALA A 110 -7.02 6.56 -1.71
C ALA A 110 -5.57 7.07 -1.69
N THR A 111 -5.21 7.85 -0.70
CA THR A 111 -3.90 8.50 -0.61
C THR A 111 -3.03 7.90 0.45
N PHE A 112 -1.73 7.80 0.14
CA PHE A 112 -0.68 7.41 1.06
C PHE A 112 0.37 8.50 1.10
N SER A 113 0.84 8.82 2.32
CA SER A 113 1.92 9.79 2.53
C SER A 113 3.01 9.16 3.34
N MET A 114 4.26 9.23 2.89
CA MET A 114 5.42 8.71 3.59
C MET A 114 6.70 9.47 3.22
N ARG A 115 7.57 9.71 4.21
CA ARG A 115 8.87 10.36 4.00
C ARG A 115 8.79 11.71 3.28
N GLY A 116 7.79 12.53 3.60
CA GLY A 116 7.61 13.85 2.99
C GLY A 116 6.99 13.83 1.59
N PHE A 117 6.65 12.68 1.06
CA PHE A 117 5.85 12.53 -0.15
C PHE A 117 4.38 12.42 0.20
N THR A 118 3.56 13.18 -0.49
CA THR A 118 2.12 13.31 -0.22
C THR A 118 1.35 13.28 -1.54
N PHE A 119 0.06 13.26 -1.48
CA PHE A 119 -0.90 13.41 -2.56
C PHE A 119 -0.41 12.98 -3.96
N GLY A 120 -0.54 11.70 -4.27
CA GLY A 120 -0.22 11.16 -5.60
C GLY A 120 1.25 10.79 -5.85
N GLU A 121 2.17 11.19 -4.98
CA GLU A 121 3.61 10.94 -5.13
C GLU A 121 4.03 9.53 -4.69
N VAL A 122 3.12 8.75 -4.13
CA VAL A 122 3.33 7.34 -3.74
C VAL A 122 2.54 6.46 -4.69
N ASN A 123 3.24 5.60 -5.43
CA ASN A 123 2.61 4.73 -6.42
C ASN A 123 1.82 3.60 -5.77
N VAL A 124 0.61 3.32 -6.26
CA VAL A 124 -0.18 2.16 -5.86
C VAL A 124 -0.11 1.10 -6.96
N LEU A 125 0.42 -0.06 -6.61
CA LEU A 125 0.59 -1.20 -7.51
C LEU A 125 -0.43 -2.28 -7.20
N TYR A 126 -0.89 -2.97 -8.21
CA TYR A 126 -1.65 -4.21 -8.08
C TYR A 126 -0.85 -5.38 -8.65
N ASN A 127 -0.39 -6.28 -7.76
CA ASN A 127 0.52 -7.37 -8.11
C ASN A 127 1.77 -6.92 -8.89
N GLY A 128 2.37 -5.81 -8.47
CA GLY A 128 3.57 -5.24 -9.08
C GLY A 128 3.34 -4.44 -10.37
N ILE A 129 2.10 -4.23 -10.79
CA ILE A 129 1.75 -3.46 -11.99
C ILE A 129 1.24 -2.08 -11.58
N SER A 130 1.86 -1.02 -12.11
CA SER A 130 1.38 0.35 -12.01
C SER A 130 0.34 0.63 -13.09
N ILE A 131 -0.72 1.34 -12.74
CA ILE A 131 -1.78 1.77 -13.66
C ILE A 131 -1.76 3.28 -13.92
N GLY A 132 -0.80 3.98 -13.37
CA GLY A 132 -0.62 5.42 -13.50
C GLY A 132 -0.66 6.14 -12.15
N PRO A 133 -0.70 7.48 -12.15
CA PRO A 133 -0.55 8.25 -10.94
C PRO A 133 -1.70 7.97 -9.97
N SER A 134 -1.33 7.73 -8.71
CA SER A 134 -2.28 7.31 -7.68
C SER A 134 -3.34 8.36 -7.35
N ASN A 135 -3.03 9.64 -7.58
CA ASN A 135 -3.96 10.77 -7.36
C ASN A 135 -5.19 10.77 -8.31
N ILE A 136 -5.19 9.98 -9.37
CA ILE A 136 -6.36 9.84 -10.26
C ILE A 136 -6.82 8.42 -10.47
N THR A 137 -5.96 7.42 -10.21
CA THR A 137 -6.26 6.02 -10.53
C THR A 137 -6.56 5.17 -9.30
N SER A 138 -6.00 5.51 -8.15
CA SER A 138 -6.17 4.75 -6.91
C SER A 138 -7.58 4.93 -6.34
N ARG A 139 -8.22 3.82 -5.98
CA ARG A 139 -9.51 3.80 -5.28
C ARG A 139 -9.38 2.94 -4.04
N VAL A 140 -10.23 3.17 -3.06
CA VAL A 140 -10.35 2.31 -1.87
C VAL A 140 -10.62 0.87 -2.30
N MET A 141 -9.92 -0.07 -1.71
CA MET A 141 -10.13 -1.50 -1.93
C MET A 141 -10.32 -2.24 -0.62
N GLU A 142 -11.19 -3.24 -0.68
CA GLU A 142 -11.29 -4.25 0.36
C GLU A 142 -10.00 -5.05 0.47
N THR A 143 -9.61 -5.41 1.71
CA THR A 143 -8.45 -6.26 1.95
C THR A 143 -8.76 -7.76 1.86
N ALA A 144 -10.03 -8.13 1.68
CA ALA A 144 -10.49 -9.52 1.75
C ALA A 144 -9.80 -10.46 0.74
N ASN A 145 -9.51 -9.97 -0.47
CA ASN A 145 -8.83 -10.71 -1.53
C ASN A 145 -7.30 -10.52 -1.54
N LEU A 146 -6.73 -9.81 -0.55
CA LEU A 146 -5.30 -9.56 -0.48
C LEU A 146 -4.59 -10.60 0.41
N GLU A 147 -3.40 -11.03 -0.02
CA GLU A 147 -2.47 -11.83 0.76
C GLU A 147 -1.57 -10.95 1.63
N GLN A 148 -1.10 -9.85 1.05
CA GLN A 148 -0.27 -8.87 1.75
C GLN A 148 -0.36 -7.50 1.09
N VAL A 149 0.04 -6.49 1.86
CA VAL A 149 0.30 -5.13 1.38
C VAL A 149 1.76 -4.81 1.67
N GLU A 150 2.51 -4.42 0.64
CA GLU A 150 3.93 -4.11 0.74
C GLU A 150 4.13 -2.60 0.66
N PHE A 151 4.86 -2.03 1.61
CA PHE A 151 5.26 -0.62 1.61
C PHE A 151 6.76 -0.54 1.33
N LEU A 152 7.13 -0.09 0.15
CA LEU A 152 8.51 0.25 -0.21
C LEU A 152 8.66 1.76 -0.10
N LYS A 153 9.58 2.23 0.76
CA LYS A 153 9.70 3.64 1.10
C LYS A 153 10.86 4.32 0.40
N GLY A 154 10.59 5.52 -0.11
CA GLY A 154 11.55 6.32 -0.87
C GLY A 154 11.65 5.91 -2.34
N PRO A 155 12.48 6.59 -3.13
CA PRO A 155 12.61 6.42 -4.57
C PRO A 155 12.73 4.97 -5.03
N SER A 156 11.78 4.49 -5.83
CA SER A 156 11.66 3.09 -6.24
C SER A 156 11.49 2.87 -7.74
N SER A 157 11.78 3.88 -8.57
CA SER A 157 11.59 3.79 -10.03
C SER A 157 12.35 2.64 -10.69
N LEU A 158 13.45 2.15 -10.11
CA LEU A 158 14.13 0.94 -10.58
C LEU A 158 13.16 -0.24 -10.72
N MET A 159 12.24 -0.40 -9.78
CA MET A 159 11.31 -1.53 -9.72
C MET A 159 10.04 -1.29 -10.52
N THR A 160 9.50 -0.09 -10.46
CA THR A 160 8.12 0.21 -10.88
C THR A 160 8.03 1.23 -12.01
N GLY A 161 9.12 1.93 -12.35
CA GLY A 161 9.12 3.00 -13.35
C GLY A 161 8.64 4.32 -12.79
N LEU A 162 7.79 5.01 -13.54
CA LEU A 162 7.18 6.29 -13.14
C LEU A 162 6.26 6.16 -11.93
N ASP A 163 5.84 7.30 -11.40
CA ASP A 163 4.91 7.46 -10.28
C ASP A 163 5.43 6.89 -8.94
N ALA A 164 6.73 6.61 -8.84
CA ALA A 164 7.32 5.92 -7.69
C ALA A 164 8.43 6.75 -7.01
N ILE A 165 8.33 8.07 -7.08
CA ILE A 165 9.32 8.97 -6.49
C ILE A 165 9.29 8.92 -4.96
N GLY A 166 8.11 8.79 -4.37
CA GLY A 166 7.89 8.65 -2.93
C GLY A 166 7.98 7.22 -2.41
N GLY A 167 8.03 6.26 -3.32
CA GLY A 167 7.93 4.85 -3.02
C GLY A 167 6.68 4.21 -3.60
N SER A 168 6.35 3.01 -3.13
CA SER A 168 5.18 2.29 -3.63
C SER A 168 4.45 1.51 -2.54
N VAL A 169 3.14 1.38 -2.72
CA VAL A 169 2.26 0.49 -1.96
C VAL A 169 1.78 -0.60 -2.92
N ASN A 170 2.24 -1.83 -2.74
CA ASN A 170 1.89 -2.95 -3.61
C ASN A 170 0.82 -3.83 -2.95
N LEU A 171 -0.31 -3.93 -3.60
CA LEU A 171 -1.45 -4.74 -3.20
C LEU A 171 -1.32 -6.13 -3.84
N VAL A 172 -0.96 -7.13 -3.05
CA VAL A 172 -0.73 -8.50 -3.54
C VAL A 172 -1.98 -9.34 -3.32
N SER A 173 -2.60 -9.80 -4.41
CA SER A 173 -3.78 -10.66 -4.34
C SER A 173 -3.45 -12.07 -3.90
N ARG A 174 -4.42 -12.77 -3.33
CA ARG A 174 -4.30 -14.16 -2.91
C ARG A 174 -4.06 -15.06 -4.09
N GLN A 175 -3.16 -16.02 -3.90
CA GLN A 175 -2.72 -16.97 -4.93
C GLN A 175 -3.31 -18.36 -4.70
N PRO A 176 -3.49 -19.19 -5.74
CA PRO A 176 -3.78 -20.61 -5.58
C PRO A 176 -2.71 -21.31 -4.75
N THR A 177 -3.14 -22.12 -3.78
CA THR A 177 -2.26 -22.94 -2.97
C THR A 177 -2.37 -24.41 -3.37
N ILE A 178 -1.24 -25.15 -3.27
CA ILE A 178 -1.21 -26.58 -3.51
C ILE A 178 -1.72 -27.27 -2.25
N GLY A 179 -2.62 -28.25 -2.39
CA GLY A 179 -3.12 -29.05 -1.29
C GLY A 179 -4.64 -29.13 -1.21
N SER A 180 -5.17 -29.48 -0.05
CA SER A 180 -6.61 -29.59 0.17
C SER A 180 -7.32 -28.26 -0.06
N ILE A 181 -8.52 -28.34 -0.59
CA ILE A 181 -9.40 -27.15 -0.75
C ILE A 181 -9.71 -26.61 0.65
N LYS A 182 -9.47 -25.34 0.83
CA LYS A 182 -9.85 -24.59 2.02
C LYS A 182 -10.79 -23.46 1.62
N SER A 183 -11.87 -23.35 2.36
CA SER A 183 -12.88 -22.32 2.16
C SER A 183 -13.03 -21.48 3.42
N GLU A 184 -13.44 -20.24 3.25
CA GLU A 184 -13.69 -19.32 4.35
C GLU A 184 -14.90 -18.45 4.04
N LEU A 185 -15.62 -18.08 5.08
CA LEU A 185 -16.73 -17.13 5.07
C LEU A 185 -16.50 -16.14 6.21
N ASP A 186 -16.41 -14.87 5.87
CA ASP A 186 -16.24 -13.79 6.84
C ASP A 186 -17.43 -12.82 6.75
N GLY A 187 -17.83 -12.27 7.89
CA GLY A 187 -18.84 -11.23 7.98
C GLY A 187 -18.56 -10.29 9.14
N SER A 188 -18.87 -9.01 8.98
CA SER A 188 -18.80 -8.04 10.07
C SER A 188 -19.91 -6.99 9.98
N PHE A 189 -20.18 -6.38 11.13
CA PHE A 189 -21.11 -5.26 11.27
C PHE A 189 -20.57 -4.29 12.34
N ASP A 190 -20.70 -2.98 12.11
CA ASP A 190 -20.25 -1.97 13.07
C ASP A 190 -21.37 -1.01 13.49
N SER A 191 -21.04 -0.16 14.50
CA SER A 191 -22.00 0.79 15.09
C SER A 191 -22.41 1.94 14.18
N LEU A 192 -21.73 2.15 13.05
CA LEU A 192 -22.11 3.12 12.00
C LEU A 192 -23.06 2.48 10.98
N GLY A 193 -23.35 1.18 11.12
CA GLY A 193 -24.16 0.44 10.17
C GLY A 193 -23.37 -0.08 8.97
N THR A 194 -22.05 -0.02 9.01
CA THR A 194 -21.18 -0.69 8.03
C THR A 194 -21.36 -2.19 8.12
N TYR A 195 -21.54 -2.87 7.00
CA TYR A 195 -21.51 -4.33 6.94
C TYR A 195 -20.61 -4.81 5.82
N ARG A 196 -20.05 -6.00 6.03
CA ARG A 196 -19.08 -6.63 5.12
C ARG A 196 -19.30 -8.12 5.08
N THR A 197 -19.16 -8.70 3.90
CA THR A 197 -19.21 -10.14 3.68
C THR A 197 -18.11 -10.54 2.71
N HIS A 198 -17.47 -11.67 2.97
CA HIS A 198 -16.46 -12.26 2.10
C HIS A 198 -16.61 -13.77 2.09
N PHE A 199 -16.51 -14.35 0.91
CA PHE A 199 -16.35 -15.79 0.69
C PHE A 199 -15.10 -16.04 -0.13
N GLY A 200 -14.28 -16.99 0.31
CA GLY A 200 -13.05 -17.40 -0.39
C GLY A 200 -12.91 -18.91 -0.42
N SER A 201 -12.38 -19.45 -1.52
CA SER A 201 -12.08 -20.86 -1.67
C SER A 201 -10.84 -21.08 -2.53
N GLY A 202 -9.99 -22.02 -2.18
CA GLY A 202 -8.80 -22.33 -2.97
C GLY A 202 -8.12 -23.62 -2.55
N GLY A 203 -7.37 -24.20 -3.47
CA GLY A 203 -6.65 -25.45 -3.28
C GLY A 203 -6.44 -26.16 -4.62
N SER A 204 -5.96 -27.41 -4.55
CA SER A 204 -5.82 -28.28 -5.72
C SER A 204 -7.18 -28.84 -6.15
N SER A 205 -7.50 -28.73 -7.42
CA SER A 205 -8.73 -29.32 -7.99
C SER A 205 -8.61 -30.83 -8.17
N THR A 206 -9.69 -31.46 -8.58
CA THR A 206 -9.69 -32.89 -8.96
C THR A 206 -8.88 -33.16 -10.24
N LEU A 207 -8.60 -32.14 -11.08
CA LEU A 207 -7.74 -32.25 -12.24
C LEU A 207 -6.28 -32.16 -11.78
N PRO A 208 -5.45 -33.18 -12.07
CA PRO A 208 -4.04 -33.17 -11.68
C PRO A 208 -3.30 -31.93 -12.24
N GLY A 209 -2.56 -31.24 -11.36
CA GLY A 209 -1.79 -30.06 -11.74
C GLY A 209 -2.56 -28.75 -11.76
N LEU A 210 -3.89 -28.75 -11.57
CA LEU A 210 -4.71 -27.55 -11.55
C LEU A 210 -5.02 -27.12 -10.11
N ASP A 211 -4.54 -25.93 -9.75
CA ASP A 211 -4.86 -25.25 -8.50
C ASP A 211 -5.68 -23.99 -8.78
N TYR A 212 -6.54 -23.62 -7.86
CA TYR A 212 -7.38 -22.44 -8.00
C TYR A 212 -7.45 -21.62 -6.73
N ARG A 213 -7.77 -20.34 -6.89
CA ARG A 213 -8.24 -19.43 -5.84
C ARG A 213 -9.41 -18.63 -6.39
N PHE A 214 -10.43 -18.44 -5.55
CA PHE A 214 -11.59 -17.61 -5.84
C PHE A 214 -11.99 -16.85 -4.58
N ASP A 215 -12.23 -15.56 -4.71
CA ASP A 215 -12.70 -14.68 -3.63
C ASP A 215 -13.81 -13.78 -4.15
N VAL A 216 -14.85 -13.57 -3.34
CA VAL A 216 -15.90 -12.61 -3.57
C VAL A 216 -16.18 -11.84 -2.28
N SER A 217 -16.27 -10.53 -2.37
CA SER A 217 -16.61 -9.66 -1.24
C SER A 217 -17.62 -8.61 -1.62
N SER A 218 -18.46 -8.23 -0.65
CA SER A 218 -19.40 -7.12 -0.75
C SER A 218 -19.47 -6.41 0.58
N SER A 219 -19.38 -5.09 0.55
CA SER A 219 -19.51 -4.25 1.73
C SER A 219 -20.25 -2.97 1.43
N LYS A 220 -20.92 -2.45 2.46
CA LYS A 220 -21.35 -1.05 2.53
C LYS A 220 -20.64 -0.41 3.71
N ILE A 221 -19.78 0.55 3.42
CA ILE A 221 -19.05 1.34 4.42
C ILE A 221 -19.86 2.63 4.63
N ASN A 222 -20.41 2.79 5.83
CA ASN A 222 -21.05 4.04 6.21
C ASN A 222 -20.07 4.89 7.00
N SER A 223 -20.08 6.18 6.72
CA SER A 223 -19.35 7.19 7.47
C SER A 223 -20.16 7.68 8.69
N PHE A 224 -19.52 8.43 9.57
CA PHE A 224 -20.18 9.22 10.60
C PHE A 224 -20.66 10.58 10.07
N ILE A 225 -20.35 10.89 8.82
CA ILE A 225 -20.77 12.10 8.13
C ILE A 225 -22.13 11.81 7.46
N ASP A 226 -23.05 12.78 7.55
CA ASP A 226 -24.41 12.64 7.04
C ASP A 226 -24.42 12.37 5.52
N GLY A 227 -25.03 11.25 5.12
CA GLY A 227 -25.19 10.86 3.74
C GLY A 227 -23.92 10.35 3.04
N ASP A 228 -22.77 10.30 3.70
CA ASP A 228 -21.53 9.75 3.16
C ASP A 228 -21.49 8.22 3.34
N TYR A 229 -21.29 7.50 2.24
CA TYR A 229 -21.17 6.04 2.24
C TYR A 229 -20.46 5.55 0.98
N GLU A 230 -19.90 4.34 1.03
CA GLU A 230 -19.31 3.65 -0.10
C GLU A 230 -19.72 2.17 -0.12
N ASN A 231 -20.17 1.70 -1.29
CA ASN A 231 -20.42 0.28 -1.57
C ASN A 231 -19.22 -0.27 -2.33
N LEU A 232 -18.62 -1.34 -1.83
CA LEU A 232 -17.49 -2.02 -2.48
C LEU A 232 -17.90 -3.45 -2.82
N ASN A 233 -17.72 -3.86 -4.07
CA ASN A 233 -17.92 -5.22 -4.52
C ASN A 233 -16.68 -5.67 -5.28
N ASN A 234 -16.19 -6.86 -4.94
CA ASN A 234 -15.00 -7.43 -5.57
C ASN A 234 -15.24 -8.92 -5.88
N VAL A 235 -14.83 -9.33 -7.06
CA VAL A 235 -14.76 -10.74 -7.48
C VAL A 235 -13.38 -10.97 -8.06
N SER A 236 -12.61 -11.87 -7.48
CA SER A 236 -11.28 -12.23 -7.98
C SER A 236 -11.12 -13.74 -8.11
N GLY A 237 -10.31 -14.15 -9.07
CA GLY A 237 -10.01 -15.56 -9.27
C GLY A 237 -8.70 -15.76 -10.02
N GLN A 238 -8.01 -16.84 -9.68
CA GLN A 238 -6.80 -17.28 -10.36
C GLN A 238 -6.78 -18.80 -10.51
N LEU A 239 -6.31 -19.25 -11.64
CA LEU A 239 -6.03 -20.64 -11.97
C LEU A 239 -4.54 -20.80 -12.28
N ASN A 240 -3.91 -21.82 -11.69
CA ASN A 240 -2.54 -22.23 -11.99
C ASN A 240 -2.57 -23.66 -12.52
N TYR A 241 -2.01 -23.90 -13.69
CA TYR A 241 -1.91 -25.23 -14.26
C TYR A 241 -0.44 -25.63 -14.46
N ARG A 242 0.00 -26.62 -13.70
CA ARG A 242 1.34 -27.22 -13.83
C ARG A 242 1.31 -28.25 -14.94
N ILE A 243 1.91 -27.92 -16.09
CA ILE A 243 2.05 -28.82 -17.23
C ILE A 243 3.06 -29.92 -16.91
N ASN A 244 4.15 -29.54 -16.20
CA ASN A 244 5.16 -30.43 -15.63
C ASN A 244 5.86 -29.71 -14.47
N ASP A 245 6.89 -30.34 -13.90
CA ASP A 245 7.62 -29.82 -12.73
C ASP A 245 8.36 -28.48 -13.01
N SER A 246 8.67 -28.21 -14.28
CA SER A 246 9.43 -27.02 -14.67
C SER A 246 8.60 -25.96 -15.39
N PHE A 247 7.34 -26.26 -15.76
CA PHE A 247 6.53 -25.33 -16.54
C PHE A 247 5.10 -25.23 -16.03
N LYS A 248 4.72 -24.02 -15.68
CA LYS A 248 3.40 -23.66 -15.17
C LYS A 248 2.82 -22.52 -16.02
N VAL A 249 1.55 -22.60 -16.36
CA VAL A 249 0.76 -21.51 -16.94
C VAL A 249 -0.30 -21.06 -15.94
N TRP A 250 -0.71 -19.80 -16.02
CA TRP A 250 -1.69 -19.25 -15.11
C TRP A 250 -2.54 -18.18 -15.78
N GLY A 251 -3.74 -17.97 -15.25
CA GLY A 251 -4.63 -16.89 -15.62
C GLY A 251 -5.39 -16.37 -14.42
N ALA A 252 -5.60 -15.06 -14.38
CA ALA A 252 -6.28 -14.38 -13.27
C ALA A 252 -7.29 -13.35 -13.81
N TYR A 253 -8.33 -13.17 -13.04
CA TYR A 253 -9.42 -12.25 -13.27
C TYR A 253 -9.72 -11.52 -11.96
N ASP A 254 -9.82 -10.19 -12.02
CA ASP A 254 -10.27 -9.37 -10.88
C ASP A 254 -11.25 -8.32 -11.40
N TYR A 255 -12.44 -8.29 -10.83
CA TYR A 255 -13.43 -7.26 -11.09
C TYR A 255 -13.77 -6.54 -9.80
N LYS A 256 -13.72 -5.23 -9.83
CA LYS A 256 -14.07 -4.36 -8.72
C LYS A 256 -15.10 -3.33 -9.17
N ARG A 257 -16.06 -3.07 -8.32
CA ARG A 257 -17.01 -1.98 -8.44
C ARG A 257 -17.14 -1.28 -7.10
N ASP A 258 -16.99 0.03 -7.13
CA ASP A 258 -17.36 0.90 -6.03
C ASP A 258 -18.37 1.94 -6.52
N ASP A 259 -19.28 2.33 -5.64
CA ASP A 259 -20.22 3.43 -5.81
C ASP A 259 -20.62 3.99 -4.45
N GLY A 260 -20.86 5.29 -4.40
CA GLY A 260 -21.21 5.97 -3.15
C GLY A 260 -21.46 7.45 -3.29
N HIS A 261 -21.48 8.11 -2.14
CA HIS A 261 -21.54 9.57 -2.01
C HIS A 261 -20.25 10.09 -1.38
N ALA A 262 -19.83 11.27 -1.78
CA ALA A 262 -18.56 11.86 -1.38
C ALA A 262 -18.66 12.78 -0.16
N TYR A 263 -17.55 12.87 0.57
CA TYR A 263 -17.29 13.86 1.61
C TYR A 263 -15.88 14.44 1.44
N TRP A 264 -15.77 15.74 1.15
CA TRP A 264 -14.50 16.41 0.89
C TRP A 264 -13.97 17.23 2.07
N GLY A 265 -14.44 16.92 3.25
CA GLY A 265 -13.96 17.54 4.48
C GLY A 265 -14.97 18.50 5.10
N THR A 266 -14.66 18.91 6.31
CA THR A 266 -15.39 19.91 7.07
C THR A 266 -14.71 21.25 6.88
N PRO A 267 -15.40 22.30 6.39
CA PRO A 267 -14.84 23.61 6.18
C PRO A 267 -14.38 24.22 7.51
N LEU A 268 -13.25 24.92 7.47
CA LEU A 268 -12.77 25.73 8.59
C LEU A 268 -13.66 26.97 8.73
N THR A 269 -13.94 27.34 9.97
CA THR A 269 -14.59 28.60 10.33
C THR A 269 -13.67 29.44 11.21
N THR A 270 -14.11 30.62 11.64
CA THR A 270 -13.35 31.43 12.62
C THR A 270 -13.90 31.24 14.01
N THR A 271 -13.04 31.37 15.04
CA THR A 271 -13.48 31.35 16.44
C THR A 271 -14.48 32.48 16.76
N ALA A 272 -14.41 33.59 16.03
CA ALA A 272 -15.38 34.70 16.14
C ALA A 272 -16.78 34.29 15.71
N PHE A 273 -16.90 33.51 14.63
CA PHE A 273 -18.17 32.97 14.13
C PHE A 273 -18.71 31.86 15.04
N SER A 274 -17.89 30.86 15.35
CA SER A 274 -18.30 29.68 16.13
C SER A 274 -18.61 30.03 17.60
N GLY A 275 -17.90 31.01 18.14
CA GLY A 275 -18.01 31.39 19.57
C GLY A 275 -17.39 30.35 20.51
N PRO A 276 -17.30 30.65 21.81
CA PRO A 276 -16.52 29.84 22.75
C PRO A 276 -17.11 28.45 23.03
N PHE A 277 -18.39 28.24 22.75
CA PHE A 277 -19.08 26.96 23.03
C PHE A 277 -19.13 26.01 21.82
N ALA A 278 -18.80 26.51 20.62
CA ALA A 278 -18.82 25.73 19.39
C ALA A 278 -17.44 25.60 18.73
N THR A 279 -16.38 26.00 19.40
CA THR A 279 -15.00 25.87 18.94
C THR A 279 -14.44 24.50 19.26
N HIS A 280 -13.94 23.77 18.24
CA HIS A 280 -13.16 22.55 18.43
C HIS A 280 -11.70 22.76 18.04
N ASN A 281 -10.81 22.46 18.99
CA ASN A 281 -9.36 22.60 18.82
C ASN A 281 -8.78 21.35 18.10
N VAL A 282 -9.14 21.14 16.83
CA VAL A 282 -8.50 20.14 15.96
C VAL A 282 -7.55 20.81 14.96
N VAL A 283 -7.69 22.12 14.77
CA VAL A 283 -6.80 22.99 14.00
C VAL A 283 -6.50 24.25 14.78
N SER A 284 -5.44 24.97 14.40
CA SER A 284 -5.09 26.29 14.93
C SER A 284 -4.37 27.13 13.87
N GLY A 285 -4.34 28.45 14.09
CA GLY A 285 -3.65 29.38 13.19
C GLY A 285 -4.63 30.24 12.40
N SER A 286 -4.28 30.53 11.17
CA SER A 286 -5.04 31.34 10.22
C SER A 286 -5.07 30.66 8.85
N ALA A 287 -5.93 31.06 7.95
CA ALA A 287 -5.98 30.56 6.58
C ALA A 287 -6.12 31.72 5.59
N ASN A 288 -5.47 31.57 4.44
CA ASN A 288 -5.74 32.42 3.27
C ASN A 288 -6.83 31.76 2.44
N ASN A 289 -7.91 32.48 2.21
CA ASN A 289 -8.94 32.08 1.29
C ASN A 289 -8.58 32.52 -0.12
N THR A 290 -7.64 31.86 -0.76
CA THR A 290 -7.26 32.10 -2.16
C THR A 290 -8.05 31.21 -3.08
N PHE A 291 -9.34 31.49 -3.24
CA PHE A 291 -10.16 30.78 -4.21
C PHE A 291 -10.22 31.48 -5.56
N PHE A 292 -10.28 30.71 -6.65
CA PHE A 292 -10.49 31.06 -8.03
C PHE A 292 -11.10 32.47 -8.26
N GLY A 293 -10.22 33.51 -8.38
CA GLY A 293 -10.64 34.84 -8.74
C GLY A 293 -11.39 35.68 -7.68
N THR A 294 -11.60 35.15 -6.48
CA THR A 294 -12.12 35.97 -5.36
C THR A 294 -11.00 36.74 -4.68
N PRO A 295 -11.24 37.93 -4.12
CA PRO A 295 -10.25 38.61 -3.31
C PRO A 295 -9.79 37.72 -2.16
N ASP A 296 -8.48 37.62 -1.94
CA ASP A 296 -7.90 36.92 -0.82
C ASP A 296 -8.59 37.32 0.49
N THR A 297 -9.29 36.38 1.12
CA THR A 297 -9.92 36.62 2.41
C THR A 297 -9.09 35.95 3.46
N PHE A 298 -8.46 36.72 4.34
CA PHE A 298 -7.69 36.20 5.45
C PHE A 298 -8.61 35.86 6.61
N LEU A 299 -8.59 34.58 7.01
CA LEU A 299 -9.31 34.09 8.18
C LEU A 299 -8.35 33.99 9.38
N SER A 300 -8.59 34.83 10.39
CA SER A 300 -7.84 34.81 11.65
C SER A 300 -8.47 33.81 12.62
N SER A 301 -7.62 33.09 13.38
CA SER A 301 -8.06 32.15 14.44
C SER A 301 -9.06 31.10 13.94
N VAL A 302 -8.61 30.28 12.96
CA VAL A 302 -9.44 29.20 12.39
C VAL A 302 -9.73 28.09 13.38
N THR A 303 -10.89 27.46 13.19
CA THR A 303 -11.36 26.34 14.00
C THR A 303 -12.31 25.47 13.18
N VAL A 304 -12.64 24.28 13.67
CA VAL A 304 -13.81 23.51 13.23
C VAL A 304 -14.98 23.83 14.16
N ASP A 305 -16.12 24.14 13.60
CA ASP A 305 -17.35 24.37 14.39
C ASP A 305 -17.91 23.04 14.87
N SER A 306 -18.19 22.93 16.18
CA SER A 306 -18.68 21.69 16.78
C SER A 306 -20.04 21.24 16.25
N ARG A 307 -20.81 22.15 15.67
CA ARG A 307 -22.14 21.90 15.09
C ARG A 307 -22.06 21.27 13.70
N THR A 308 -20.87 21.22 13.09
CA THR A 308 -20.64 20.78 11.71
C THR A 308 -19.85 19.48 11.57
N THR A 309 -19.51 18.84 12.68
CA THR A 309 -18.63 17.65 12.72
C THR A 309 -19.20 16.43 12.02
N THR A 310 -20.50 16.40 11.75
CA THR A 310 -21.17 15.33 10.96
C THR A 310 -21.77 15.87 9.67
N THR A 311 -21.65 17.17 9.40
CA THR A 311 -22.31 17.81 8.27
C THR A 311 -21.59 17.51 6.96
N ASN A 312 -22.32 17.05 5.97
CA ASN A 312 -21.86 16.97 4.59
C ASN A 312 -22.27 18.22 3.81
N TYR A 313 -21.31 18.91 3.22
CA TYR A 313 -21.57 20.13 2.41
C TYR A 313 -21.78 19.82 0.93
N ASN A 314 -21.78 18.55 0.57
CA ASN A 314 -21.95 18.13 -0.82
C ASN A 314 -23.38 18.31 -1.33
N VAL A 315 -23.56 18.22 -2.65
CA VAL A 315 -24.87 18.26 -3.30
C VAL A 315 -25.64 16.95 -3.07
N ALA A 316 -26.97 17.00 -3.12
CA ALA A 316 -27.82 15.82 -2.86
C ALA A 316 -27.65 14.70 -3.89
N ASP A 317 -27.32 15.05 -5.11
CA ASP A 317 -27.15 14.15 -6.24
C ASP A 317 -25.66 13.85 -6.54
N ASN A 318 -24.79 14.09 -5.56
CA ASN A 318 -23.39 13.71 -5.70
C ASN A 318 -23.26 12.18 -5.92
N SER A 319 -22.28 11.80 -6.71
CA SER A 319 -22.02 10.41 -7.04
C SER A 319 -20.56 10.17 -7.31
N VAL A 320 -19.99 9.20 -6.64
CA VAL A 320 -18.63 8.74 -6.87
C VAL A 320 -18.64 7.26 -7.15
N GLY A 321 -17.76 6.81 -8.03
CA GLY A 321 -17.68 5.38 -8.28
C GLY A 321 -16.69 4.99 -9.37
N ALA A 322 -16.38 3.69 -9.37
CA ALA A 322 -15.52 3.08 -10.36
C ALA A 322 -15.98 1.67 -10.71
N HIS A 323 -15.68 1.27 -11.94
CA HIS A 323 -15.73 -0.10 -12.43
C HIS A 323 -14.35 -0.45 -12.97
N GLU A 324 -13.71 -1.44 -12.41
CA GLU A 324 -12.35 -1.85 -12.75
C GLU A 324 -12.31 -3.33 -13.09
N LEU A 325 -11.62 -3.67 -14.16
CA LEU A 325 -11.43 -5.05 -14.62
C LEU A 325 -9.96 -5.30 -14.91
N TRP A 326 -9.40 -6.32 -14.29
CA TRP A 326 -8.11 -6.88 -14.57
C TRP A 326 -8.23 -8.25 -15.21
N LEU A 327 -7.52 -8.45 -16.31
CA LEU A 327 -7.24 -9.75 -16.90
C LEU A 327 -5.72 -9.91 -16.94
N ARG A 328 -5.21 -10.97 -16.33
CA ARG A 328 -3.78 -11.26 -16.30
C ARG A 328 -3.55 -12.72 -16.62
N GLY A 329 -2.46 -13.01 -17.28
CA GLY A 329 -2.08 -14.38 -17.58
C GLY A 329 -0.63 -14.47 -17.98
N GLY A 330 -0.06 -15.66 -17.88
CA GLY A 330 1.34 -15.84 -18.20
C GLY A 330 1.84 -17.25 -17.91
N PHE A 331 3.15 -17.38 -17.91
CA PHE A 331 3.82 -18.62 -17.56
C PHE A 331 4.99 -18.42 -16.61
N GLU A 332 5.38 -19.48 -15.97
CA GLU A 332 6.64 -19.60 -15.22
C GLU A 332 7.35 -20.86 -15.69
N TRP A 333 8.60 -20.68 -16.14
CA TRP A 333 9.44 -21.73 -16.66
C TRP A 333 10.77 -21.77 -15.90
N THR A 334 11.08 -22.94 -15.34
CA THR A 334 12.32 -23.21 -14.63
C THR A 334 13.12 -24.27 -15.39
N PRO A 335 13.80 -23.90 -16.52
CA PRO A 335 14.54 -24.85 -17.34
C PRO A 335 15.66 -25.58 -16.58
N THR A 336 16.22 -24.90 -15.59
CA THR A 336 17.21 -25.45 -14.64
C THR A 336 16.89 -24.99 -13.22
N SER A 337 17.55 -25.57 -12.23
CA SER A 337 17.40 -25.12 -10.83
C SER A 337 17.81 -23.64 -10.61
N ASP A 338 18.61 -23.10 -11.49
CA ASP A 338 19.25 -21.80 -11.33
C ASP A 338 18.56 -20.71 -12.16
N ILE A 339 17.71 -21.07 -13.12
CA ILE A 339 17.06 -20.14 -14.05
C ILE A 339 15.55 -20.20 -13.88
N THR A 340 14.93 -19.04 -13.74
CA THR A 340 13.48 -18.87 -13.80
C THR A 340 13.14 -17.79 -14.80
N ILE A 341 12.22 -18.08 -15.71
CA ILE A 341 11.66 -17.12 -16.66
C ILE A 341 10.18 -17.01 -16.37
N LYS A 342 9.70 -15.77 -16.19
CA LYS A 342 8.28 -15.49 -15.97
C LYS A 342 7.80 -14.51 -17.02
N ASP A 343 6.64 -14.78 -17.56
CA ASP A 343 5.92 -13.87 -18.43
C ASP A 343 4.59 -13.51 -17.81
N GLN A 344 4.21 -12.23 -17.91
CA GLN A 344 2.95 -11.71 -17.43
C GLN A 344 2.39 -10.74 -18.46
N ALA A 345 1.42 -11.18 -19.24
CA ALA A 345 0.58 -10.31 -20.05
C ALA A 345 -0.60 -9.81 -19.20
N TYR A 346 -1.00 -8.56 -19.37
CA TYR A 346 -2.10 -7.99 -18.63
C TYR A 346 -2.91 -6.99 -19.46
N GLN A 347 -4.18 -6.91 -19.11
CA GLN A 347 -5.10 -5.87 -19.54
C GLN A 347 -5.82 -5.33 -18.31
N TYR A 348 -5.87 -4.02 -18.21
CA TYR A 348 -6.65 -3.30 -17.21
C TYR A 348 -7.59 -2.34 -17.90
N GLY A 349 -8.85 -2.31 -17.48
CA GLY A 349 -9.86 -1.35 -17.92
C GLY A 349 -10.59 -0.74 -16.75
N ALA A 350 -10.76 0.59 -16.76
CA ALA A 350 -11.46 1.30 -15.71
C ALA A 350 -12.36 2.40 -16.26
N ARG A 351 -13.48 2.61 -15.56
CA ARG A 351 -14.34 3.78 -15.71
C ARG A 351 -14.58 4.34 -14.33
N ARG A 352 -14.15 5.58 -14.09
CA ARG A 352 -14.27 6.27 -12.81
C ARG A 352 -14.99 7.58 -13.03
N HIS A 353 -15.75 8.01 -12.05
CA HIS A 353 -16.37 9.32 -12.04
C HIS A 353 -16.55 9.81 -10.62
N TRP A 354 -16.54 11.13 -10.47
CA TRP A 354 -17.13 11.84 -9.35
C TRP A 354 -17.83 13.09 -9.84
N ILE A 355 -18.98 13.34 -9.26
CA ILE A 355 -19.88 14.44 -9.53
C ILE A 355 -20.24 14.99 -8.17
N ASP A 356 -19.69 16.12 -7.81
CA ASP A 356 -19.77 16.59 -6.43
C ASP A 356 -19.45 18.08 -6.27
N SER A 357 -19.24 18.48 -5.04
CA SER A 357 -18.67 19.73 -4.60
C SER A 357 -17.45 19.40 -3.77
N GLU A 358 -16.26 19.80 -4.22
CA GLU A 358 -15.00 19.45 -3.58
C GLU A 358 -14.42 20.57 -2.74
N THR A 359 -14.68 21.81 -3.17
CA THR A 359 -14.07 22.99 -2.59
C THR A 359 -15.06 23.75 -1.72
N TYR A 360 -14.69 23.93 -0.46
CA TYR A 360 -15.50 24.65 0.54
C TYR A 360 -14.68 25.79 1.14
N GLY A 361 -15.21 27.02 1.11
CA GLY A 361 -14.58 28.17 1.72
C GLY A 361 -15.53 28.91 2.66
N PHE A 362 -15.08 29.21 3.90
CA PHE A 362 -15.86 30.03 4.80
C PHE A 362 -15.82 31.51 4.33
N ASN A 363 -17.00 32.07 4.06
CA ASN A 363 -17.21 33.47 3.72
C ASN A 363 -17.52 34.26 5.02
N PRO A 364 -16.57 35.02 5.57
CA PRO A 364 -16.80 35.75 6.82
C PRO A 364 -17.74 36.95 6.64
N THR A 365 -17.98 37.43 5.42
CA THR A 365 -18.88 38.54 5.15
C THR A 365 -20.34 38.08 5.26
N GLU A 366 -20.64 36.92 4.74
CA GLU A 366 -21.99 36.35 4.76
C GLU A 366 -22.22 35.36 5.92
N ASN A 367 -21.14 34.99 6.66
CA ASN A 367 -21.16 33.93 7.67
C ASN A 367 -21.73 32.61 7.10
N ALA A 368 -21.23 32.22 5.94
CA ALA A 368 -21.72 31.14 5.12
C ALA A 368 -20.54 30.32 4.56
N VAL A 369 -20.81 29.24 3.87
CA VAL A 369 -19.84 28.44 3.12
C VAL A 369 -20.10 28.60 1.64
N ASP A 370 -19.10 29.10 0.94
CA ASP A 370 -19.02 29.07 -0.51
C ASP A 370 -18.55 27.72 -0.97
N ARG A 371 -19.15 27.17 -2.03
CA ARG A 371 -18.76 25.86 -2.59
C ARG A 371 -18.82 25.87 -4.11
N ASP A 372 -18.09 24.92 -4.70
CA ASP A 372 -18.02 24.70 -6.14
C ASP A 372 -19.01 23.60 -6.63
N ARG A 373 -18.92 23.33 -7.93
CA ARG A 373 -19.40 22.14 -8.60
C ARG A 373 -18.23 21.55 -9.39
N PHE A 374 -17.92 20.31 -9.13
CA PHE A 374 -16.79 19.64 -9.75
C PHE A 374 -17.18 18.29 -10.32
N PHE A 375 -16.86 18.09 -11.58
CA PHE A 375 -17.07 16.83 -12.27
C PHE A 375 -15.76 16.33 -12.85
N VAL A 376 -15.49 15.06 -12.59
CA VAL A 376 -14.39 14.34 -13.25
C VAL A 376 -14.86 12.97 -13.68
N SER A 377 -14.44 12.53 -14.86
CA SER A 377 -14.54 11.13 -15.25
C SER A 377 -13.30 10.67 -16.00
N HIS A 378 -12.91 9.41 -15.74
CA HIS A 378 -11.82 8.76 -16.43
C HIS A 378 -12.32 7.50 -17.12
N LYS A 379 -11.95 7.32 -18.41
CA LYS A 379 -11.99 6.02 -19.09
C LYS A 379 -10.56 5.64 -19.37
N GLN A 380 -10.09 4.55 -18.78
CA GLN A 380 -8.72 4.12 -18.86
C GLN A 380 -8.64 2.70 -19.40
N GLN A 381 -7.65 2.45 -20.23
CA GLN A 381 -7.29 1.12 -20.70
C GLN A 381 -5.77 0.98 -20.70
N VAL A 382 -5.26 -0.03 -20.01
CA VAL A 382 -3.85 -0.39 -20.00
C VAL A 382 -3.70 -1.78 -20.55
N VAL A 383 -2.76 -1.96 -21.50
CA VAL A 383 -2.35 -3.27 -22.01
C VAL A 383 -0.84 -3.35 -21.88
N GLY A 384 -0.33 -4.45 -21.35
CA GLY A 384 1.11 -4.58 -21.19
C GLY A 384 1.58 -6.03 -21.05
N ASN A 385 2.89 -6.16 -21.06
CA ASN A 385 3.61 -7.40 -20.82
C ASN A 385 4.89 -7.12 -20.04
N ASN A 386 5.17 -7.99 -19.07
CA ASN A 386 6.40 -8.03 -18.30
C ASN A 386 7.05 -9.40 -18.51
N LEU A 387 8.27 -9.42 -19.02
CA LEU A 387 9.07 -10.62 -19.17
C LEU A 387 10.25 -10.55 -18.19
N ASP A 388 10.26 -11.43 -17.21
CA ASP A 388 11.29 -11.51 -16.18
C ASP A 388 12.22 -12.69 -16.44
N PHE A 389 13.52 -12.45 -16.27
CA PHE A 389 14.56 -13.47 -16.25
C PHE A 389 15.29 -13.39 -14.92
N ASN A 390 15.39 -14.50 -14.21
CA ASN A 390 16.11 -14.62 -12.94
C ASN A 390 17.14 -15.74 -13.03
N TRP A 391 18.36 -15.47 -12.57
CA TRP A 391 19.42 -16.44 -12.45
C TRP A 391 20.01 -16.40 -11.04
N ASN A 392 20.06 -17.57 -10.41
CA ASN A 392 20.64 -17.78 -9.10
C ASN A 392 21.80 -18.76 -9.23
N GLY A 393 23.04 -18.29 -9.10
CA GLY A 393 24.19 -19.15 -9.35
C GLY A 393 25.44 -18.66 -8.63
N ALA A 394 26.57 -18.95 -9.22
CA ALA A 394 27.87 -18.49 -8.73
C ALA A 394 28.65 -17.78 -9.83
N PHE A 395 29.18 -16.61 -9.54
CA PHE A 395 30.08 -15.87 -10.41
C PHE A 395 31.48 -15.84 -9.78
N TYR A 396 32.46 -16.44 -10.45
CA TYR A 396 33.82 -16.66 -9.91
C TYR A 396 33.84 -17.30 -8.50
N GLY A 397 32.91 -18.21 -8.21
CA GLY A 397 32.78 -18.89 -6.91
C GLY A 397 32.07 -18.09 -5.82
N MET A 398 31.64 -16.88 -6.10
CA MET A 398 30.79 -16.06 -5.24
C MET A 398 29.32 -16.30 -5.55
N GLU A 399 28.46 -16.36 -4.53
CA GLU A 399 27.01 -16.43 -4.72
C GLU A 399 26.52 -15.19 -5.47
N ASN A 400 25.78 -15.40 -6.56
CA ASN A 400 25.23 -14.31 -7.36
C ASN A 400 23.76 -14.56 -7.66
N ARG A 401 22.94 -13.52 -7.54
CA ARG A 401 21.55 -13.47 -7.98
C ARG A 401 21.40 -12.32 -8.96
N PHE A 402 20.97 -12.64 -10.16
CA PHE A 402 20.74 -11.67 -11.24
C PHE A 402 19.28 -11.72 -11.67
N ALA A 403 18.69 -10.56 -11.89
CA ALA A 403 17.36 -10.41 -12.43
C ALA A 403 17.32 -9.37 -13.54
N SER A 404 16.53 -9.61 -14.58
CA SER A 404 16.20 -8.62 -15.60
C SER A 404 14.72 -8.64 -15.91
N GLN A 405 14.15 -7.48 -16.24
CA GLN A 405 12.78 -7.38 -16.73
C GLN A 405 12.73 -6.49 -17.98
N LEU A 406 12.07 -6.99 -19.00
CA LEU A 406 11.60 -6.20 -20.13
C LEU A 406 10.10 -5.92 -19.90
N GLN A 407 9.75 -4.64 -19.83
CA GLN A 407 8.38 -4.17 -19.71
C GLN A 407 7.96 -3.43 -20.95
N MET A 408 6.75 -3.72 -21.45
CA MET A 408 6.11 -2.99 -22.51
C MET A 408 4.67 -2.70 -22.09
N SER A 409 4.24 -1.45 -22.21
CA SER A 409 2.85 -1.11 -21.90
C SER A 409 2.36 0.07 -22.72
N ARG A 410 1.05 0.09 -22.92
CA ARG A 410 0.29 1.23 -23.43
C ARG A 410 -0.81 1.57 -22.44
N ASN A 411 -0.89 2.82 -22.07
CA ASN A 411 -1.91 3.39 -21.20
C ASN A 411 -2.66 4.48 -21.97
N ASP A 412 -3.90 4.18 -22.33
CA ASP A 412 -4.83 5.14 -22.94
C ASP A 412 -5.80 5.63 -21.84
N ILE A 413 -5.90 6.95 -21.70
CA ILE A 413 -6.82 7.56 -20.74
C ILE A 413 -7.58 8.70 -21.39
N GLN A 414 -8.91 8.69 -21.29
CA GLN A 414 -9.76 9.82 -21.56
C GLN A 414 -10.14 10.46 -20.22
N PHE A 415 -9.80 11.72 -20.08
CA PHE A 415 -10.08 12.55 -18.92
C PHE A 415 -11.13 13.58 -19.32
N ALA A 416 -12.27 13.60 -18.66
CA ALA A 416 -13.29 14.63 -18.81
C ALA A 416 -13.43 15.36 -17.48
N GLN A 417 -13.32 16.67 -17.51
CA GLN A 417 -13.34 17.52 -16.32
C GLN A 417 -14.16 18.77 -16.54
N GLU A 418 -14.95 19.13 -15.55
CA GLU A 418 -15.64 20.41 -15.44
C GLU A 418 -15.42 20.96 -14.03
N GLY A 419 -15.45 22.26 -13.89
CA GLY A 419 -15.30 22.97 -12.62
C GLY A 419 -14.17 24.00 -12.65
N GLY A 420 -14.20 24.88 -11.69
CA GLY A 420 -13.17 25.90 -11.50
C GLY A 420 -13.27 27.18 -12.31
N ASP A 421 -14.27 27.32 -13.17
CA ASP A 421 -14.41 28.52 -13.99
C ASP A 421 -15.13 29.68 -13.28
N THR A 422 -15.99 29.36 -12.30
CA THR A 422 -16.71 30.35 -11.48
C THR A 422 -16.84 29.83 -10.04
N PHE A 423 -16.10 30.40 -9.12
CA PHE A 423 -16.29 30.15 -7.69
C PHE A 423 -16.79 31.44 -7.01
N PRO A 424 -17.77 31.34 -6.09
CA PRO A 424 -18.57 30.18 -5.75
C PRO A 424 -19.68 29.90 -6.77
N ASP A 425 -20.04 28.62 -6.94
CA ASP A 425 -21.23 28.20 -7.69
C ASP A 425 -22.49 28.44 -6.88
N ASP A 426 -22.42 28.20 -5.57
CA ASP A 426 -23.45 28.62 -4.60
C ASP A 426 -22.87 28.88 -3.22
N THR A 427 -23.68 29.47 -2.34
CA THR A 427 -23.36 29.80 -0.96
C THR A 427 -24.42 29.19 -0.04
N VAL A 428 -23.99 28.50 1.01
CA VAL A 428 -24.90 27.76 1.91
C VAL A 428 -24.62 28.08 3.39
N SER A 429 -25.59 27.79 4.24
CA SER A 429 -25.43 27.97 5.68
C SER A 429 -24.31 27.08 6.23
N VAL A 430 -23.50 27.59 7.17
CA VAL A 430 -22.46 26.82 7.86
C VAL A 430 -23.05 25.64 8.65
N VAL A 431 -24.12 25.86 9.39
CA VAL A 431 -24.63 24.85 10.35
C VAL A 431 -25.68 23.96 9.74
N ASN A 432 -26.40 24.45 8.74
CA ASN A 432 -27.52 23.72 8.13
C ASN A 432 -27.54 23.98 6.63
N PRO A 433 -26.55 23.44 5.88
CA PRO A 433 -26.44 23.69 4.45
C PRO A 433 -27.63 23.08 3.68
N ALA A 434 -28.22 23.84 2.78
CA ALA A 434 -29.13 23.27 1.81
C ALA A 434 -28.32 22.43 0.81
N PRO A 435 -28.65 21.15 0.58
CA PRO A 435 -27.81 20.31 -0.27
C PRO A 435 -27.76 20.78 -1.73
N GLY A 436 -28.89 21.23 -2.30
CA GLY A 436 -28.94 21.62 -3.72
C GLY A 436 -28.72 20.43 -4.66
N THR A 437 -28.42 20.75 -5.91
CA THR A 437 -28.08 19.74 -6.95
C THR A 437 -26.90 20.21 -7.76
N TYR A 438 -26.25 19.26 -8.45
CA TYR A 438 -25.11 19.58 -9.32
C TYR A 438 -25.48 20.52 -10.47
N GLY A 439 -26.44 20.12 -11.28
CA GLY A 439 -26.88 20.84 -12.47
C GLY A 439 -26.38 20.25 -13.80
N PRO A 440 -26.48 21.01 -14.92
CA PRO A 440 -25.98 20.53 -16.20
C PRO A 440 -24.45 20.49 -16.25
N MET A 441 -23.89 19.48 -16.92
CA MET A 441 -22.45 19.29 -17.08
C MET A 441 -21.98 19.69 -18.49
N SER A 442 -20.84 20.35 -18.56
CA SER A 442 -20.19 20.80 -19.81
C SER A 442 -18.67 20.53 -19.79
N PRO A 443 -18.23 19.27 -19.71
CA PRO A 443 -16.84 18.95 -19.44
C PRO A 443 -15.92 19.18 -20.64
N ASN A 444 -14.72 19.64 -20.37
CA ASN A 444 -13.59 19.57 -21.29
C ASN A 444 -13.08 18.14 -21.36
N ILE A 445 -12.74 17.66 -22.55
CA ILE A 445 -12.23 16.30 -22.77
C ILE A 445 -10.76 16.36 -23.15
N ARG A 446 -9.95 15.51 -22.53
CA ARG A 446 -8.52 15.29 -22.85
C ARG A 446 -8.30 13.81 -23.06
N ASN A 447 -7.64 13.45 -24.15
CA ASN A 447 -7.23 12.09 -24.45
C ASN A 447 -5.70 12.02 -24.36
N SER A 448 -5.19 11.06 -23.64
CA SER A 448 -3.76 10.85 -23.50
C SER A 448 -3.41 9.39 -23.73
N ARG A 449 -2.29 9.18 -24.41
CA ARG A 449 -1.69 7.84 -24.60
C ARG A 449 -0.26 7.91 -24.16
N LEU A 450 0.13 7.01 -23.27
CA LEU A 450 1.50 6.81 -22.84
C LEU A 450 1.96 5.41 -23.28
N ASP A 451 2.91 5.35 -24.20
CA ASP A 451 3.62 4.12 -24.57
C ASP A 451 4.92 4.06 -23.76
N THR A 452 5.16 2.92 -23.12
CA THR A 452 6.34 2.67 -22.28
C THR A 452 7.06 1.42 -22.75
N VAL A 453 8.36 1.51 -22.99
CA VAL A 453 9.27 0.37 -23.12
C VAL A 453 10.38 0.55 -22.09
N ALA A 454 10.59 -0.44 -21.22
CA ALA A 454 11.59 -0.34 -20.20
C ALA A 454 12.39 -1.62 -20.02
N LEU A 455 13.69 -1.46 -19.77
CA LEU A 455 14.58 -2.55 -19.39
C LEU A 455 15.17 -2.26 -18.01
N SER A 456 14.97 -3.17 -17.08
CA SER A 456 15.62 -3.14 -15.76
C SER A 456 16.54 -4.34 -15.57
N LEU A 457 17.68 -4.10 -14.95
CA LEU A 457 18.67 -5.09 -14.55
C LEU A 457 18.95 -4.90 -13.08
N GLU A 458 19.02 -6.00 -12.33
CA GLU A 458 19.39 -5.99 -10.91
C GLU A 458 20.32 -7.16 -10.62
N ASP A 459 21.37 -6.94 -9.83
CA ASP A 459 22.34 -7.94 -9.47
C ASP A 459 22.71 -7.85 -7.98
N ARG A 460 22.85 -9.02 -7.33
CA ARG A 460 23.39 -9.14 -5.98
C ARG A 460 24.55 -10.11 -5.99
N LEU A 461 25.76 -9.59 -5.78
CA LEU A 461 26.97 -10.36 -5.67
C LEU A 461 27.42 -10.48 -4.20
N LYS A 462 27.38 -11.67 -3.65
CA LYS A 462 27.87 -11.97 -2.30
C LYS A 462 29.35 -12.29 -2.34
N ILE A 463 30.18 -11.26 -2.14
CA ILE A 463 31.65 -11.33 -2.24
C ILE A 463 32.23 -12.22 -1.15
N THR A 464 31.66 -12.12 0.07
CA THR A 464 32.02 -12.97 1.21
C THR A 464 30.74 -13.41 1.91
N PRO A 465 30.80 -14.41 2.83
CA PRO A 465 29.62 -14.81 3.60
C PRO A 465 28.93 -13.67 4.40
N TRP A 466 29.66 -12.60 4.65
CA TRP A 466 29.23 -11.46 5.46
C TRP A 466 29.14 -10.13 4.69
N PHE A 467 29.47 -10.08 3.38
CA PHE A 467 29.43 -8.86 2.59
C PHE A 467 28.88 -9.10 1.18
N ALA A 468 27.88 -8.32 0.80
CA ALA A 468 27.33 -8.34 -0.55
C ALA A 468 27.17 -6.93 -1.12
N LEU A 469 27.27 -6.82 -2.44
CA LEU A 469 26.92 -5.64 -3.22
C LEU A 469 25.62 -5.90 -3.96
N VAL A 470 24.76 -4.88 -4.03
CA VAL A 470 23.52 -4.91 -4.81
C VAL A 470 23.55 -3.70 -5.74
N GLY A 471 23.34 -3.94 -7.03
CA GLY A 471 23.29 -2.88 -8.03
C GLY A 471 22.09 -3.07 -8.94
N GLY A 472 21.53 -1.99 -9.45
CA GLY A 472 20.46 -2.04 -10.43
C GLY A 472 20.40 -0.79 -11.29
N ILE A 473 19.94 -0.98 -12.52
CA ILE A 473 19.70 0.08 -13.50
C ILE A 473 18.40 -0.19 -14.25
N ARG A 474 17.66 0.88 -14.50
CA ARG A 474 16.47 0.85 -15.36
C ARG A 474 16.54 2.01 -16.34
N VAL A 475 16.22 1.71 -17.58
CA VAL A 475 16.05 2.70 -18.66
C VAL A 475 14.61 2.59 -19.15
N ASP A 476 13.93 3.71 -19.18
CA ASP A 476 12.58 3.82 -19.73
C ASP A 476 12.62 4.64 -21.03
N ASP A 477 11.86 4.23 -22.02
CA ASP A 477 11.50 5.01 -23.21
C ASP A 477 10.00 5.30 -23.12
N LEU A 478 9.67 6.56 -22.95
CA LEU A 478 8.34 7.06 -22.65
C LEU A 478 7.86 7.97 -23.77
N ASN A 479 6.75 7.63 -24.41
CA ASN A 479 6.18 8.39 -25.50
C ASN A 479 4.74 8.80 -25.15
N LEU A 480 4.54 10.07 -24.84
CA LEU A 480 3.24 10.67 -24.58
C LEU A 480 2.68 11.30 -25.86
N ALA A 481 1.45 10.96 -26.19
CA ALA A 481 0.63 11.69 -27.16
C ALA A 481 -0.64 12.19 -26.48
N ARG A 482 -1.01 13.45 -26.74
CA ARG A 482 -2.18 14.08 -26.13
C ARG A 482 -2.95 14.94 -27.14
N ASP A 483 -4.28 14.83 -27.09
CA ASP A 483 -5.22 15.70 -27.75
C ASP A 483 -6.38 16.10 -26.82
N GLY A 484 -7.25 17.00 -27.26
CA GLY A 484 -8.42 17.38 -26.47
C GLY A 484 -9.40 18.25 -27.23
N VAL A 485 -10.58 18.36 -26.64
CA VAL A 485 -11.67 19.20 -27.10
C VAL A 485 -12.28 19.89 -25.88
N ASN A 486 -12.47 21.21 -25.97
CA ASN A 486 -13.21 21.99 -24.99
C ASN A 486 -14.72 21.73 -25.14
N PHE A 487 -15.49 22.07 -24.10
CA PHE A 487 -16.95 21.88 -24.10
C PHE A 487 -17.65 22.61 -25.25
N ASP A 488 -17.11 23.73 -25.72
CA ASP A 488 -17.61 24.52 -26.85
C ASP A 488 -17.20 23.99 -28.24
N GLY A 489 -16.51 22.84 -28.27
CA GLY A 489 -16.01 22.19 -29.49
C GLY A 489 -14.69 22.73 -30.00
N THR A 490 -14.09 23.71 -29.35
CA THR A 490 -12.78 24.27 -29.75
C THR A 490 -11.64 23.31 -29.32
N ILE A 491 -10.52 23.37 -30.04
CA ILE A 491 -9.31 22.62 -29.67
C ILE A 491 -8.45 23.51 -28.78
N PRO A 492 -8.00 22.99 -27.61
CA PRO A 492 -7.12 23.75 -26.74
C PRO A 492 -5.82 24.16 -27.42
N GLY A 493 -5.30 25.32 -27.11
CA GLY A 493 -4.07 25.85 -27.70
C GLY A 493 -2.89 24.88 -27.49
N GLY A 494 -2.11 24.69 -28.58
CA GLY A 494 -0.93 23.79 -28.56
C GLY A 494 -1.25 22.31 -28.65
N GLN A 495 -2.49 21.89 -28.87
CA GLN A 495 -2.87 20.48 -29.07
C GLN A 495 -3.22 20.22 -30.55
N PRO A 496 -3.04 18.97 -31.07
CA PRO A 496 -2.39 17.84 -30.38
C PRO A 496 -0.89 18.04 -30.19
N PHE A 497 -0.30 17.36 -29.19
CA PHE A 497 1.14 17.37 -29.01
C PHE A 497 1.69 15.99 -28.59
N THR A 498 3.00 15.83 -28.74
CA THR A 498 3.74 14.66 -28.29
C THR A 498 4.95 15.06 -27.44
N LYS A 499 5.32 14.26 -26.48
CA LYS A 499 6.51 14.44 -25.64
C LYS A 499 7.19 13.10 -25.39
N ASN A 500 8.51 13.09 -25.45
CA ASN A 500 9.30 11.87 -25.19
C ASN A 500 10.28 12.15 -24.05
N TRP A 501 10.51 11.12 -23.21
CA TRP A 501 11.53 11.12 -22.18
C TRP A 501 12.25 9.78 -22.14
N THR A 502 13.50 9.79 -21.74
CA THR A 502 14.30 8.56 -21.56
C THR A 502 15.03 8.63 -20.23
N PRO A 503 14.31 8.57 -19.09
CA PRO A 503 14.94 8.59 -17.78
C PRO A 503 15.73 7.31 -17.50
N VAL A 504 16.82 7.46 -16.71
CA VAL A 504 17.64 6.34 -16.24
C VAL A 504 17.66 6.36 -14.73
N SER A 505 17.10 5.33 -14.12
CA SER A 505 17.08 5.15 -12.66
C SER A 505 18.08 4.10 -12.25
N TYR A 506 18.77 4.30 -11.12
CA TYR A 506 19.73 3.35 -10.59
C TYR A 506 19.65 3.22 -9.08
N ARG A 507 20.09 2.05 -8.61
CA ARG A 507 20.29 1.74 -7.21
C ARG A 507 21.66 1.10 -7.03
N ALA A 508 22.39 1.54 -6.01
CA ALA A 508 23.61 0.91 -5.55
C ALA A 508 23.54 0.73 -4.04
N ALA A 509 23.81 -0.47 -3.56
CA ALA A 509 23.75 -0.77 -2.13
C ALA A 509 24.85 -1.76 -1.74
N ALA A 510 25.21 -1.73 -0.47
CA ALA A 510 26.08 -2.71 0.16
C ALA A 510 25.41 -3.24 1.43
N THR A 511 25.56 -4.55 1.68
CA THR A 511 25.13 -5.17 2.94
C THR A 511 26.34 -5.76 3.66
N PHE A 512 26.34 -5.60 4.99
CA PHE A 512 27.33 -6.19 5.89
C PHE A 512 26.63 -7.00 6.97
N GLU A 513 26.83 -8.31 6.97
CA GLU A 513 26.19 -9.31 7.83
C GLU A 513 27.24 -9.95 8.76
N PRO A 514 27.69 -9.28 9.84
CA PRO A 514 28.69 -9.86 10.74
C PRO A 514 28.23 -11.17 11.39
N THR A 515 26.93 -11.33 11.50
CA THR A 515 26.24 -12.58 11.91
C THR A 515 24.97 -12.74 11.09
N LYS A 516 24.41 -13.94 11.03
CA LYS A 516 23.12 -14.23 10.37
C LYS A 516 21.92 -13.43 10.93
N ASN A 517 22.12 -12.78 12.07
CA ASN A 517 21.09 -12.11 12.85
C ASN A 517 21.14 -10.57 12.69
N VAL A 518 22.21 -10.06 12.15
CA VAL A 518 22.47 -8.62 12.06
C VAL A 518 22.90 -8.27 10.65
N MET A 519 22.14 -7.41 9.99
CA MET A 519 22.48 -6.87 8.69
C MET A 519 22.53 -5.34 8.77
N PHE A 520 23.68 -4.77 8.49
CA PHE A 520 23.84 -3.36 8.18
C PHE A 520 23.75 -3.15 6.68
N TYR A 521 23.19 -2.03 6.25
CA TYR A 521 23.16 -1.66 4.84
C TYR A 521 23.38 -0.17 4.62
N GLY A 522 23.86 0.16 3.45
CA GLY A 522 23.84 1.51 2.90
C GLY A 522 23.37 1.46 1.46
N MET A 523 22.55 2.40 1.07
CA MET A 523 21.90 2.46 -0.25
C MET A 523 21.92 3.89 -0.80
N TYR A 524 22.11 3.99 -2.11
CA TYR A 524 21.81 5.15 -2.93
C TYR A 524 20.85 4.74 -4.04
N ALA A 525 19.79 5.52 -4.27
CA ALA A 525 18.88 5.29 -5.38
C ALA A 525 18.38 6.61 -5.98
N THR A 526 17.94 6.54 -7.25
CA THR A 526 17.29 7.63 -7.96
C THR A 526 15.91 7.24 -8.46
N ALA A 527 15.04 8.22 -8.64
CA ALA A 527 13.75 8.07 -9.28
C ALA A 527 13.41 9.29 -10.13
N TYR A 528 12.53 9.07 -11.08
CA TYR A 528 11.99 10.10 -11.95
C TYR A 528 10.47 9.97 -12.02
N ASP A 529 9.80 11.12 -12.06
CA ASP A 529 8.35 11.19 -12.14
C ASP A 529 7.93 12.36 -13.06
N PRO A 530 6.78 12.28 -13.72
CA PRO A 530 6.24 13.43 -14.41
C PRO A 530 5.99 14.57 -13.43
N ALA A 531 6.26 15.76 -13.89
CA ALA A 531 5.85 16.94 -13.14
C ALA A 531 4.34 16.91 -12.87
N ILE A 532 3.94 17.25 -11.64
CA ILE A 532 2.54 17.23 -11.17
C ILE A 532 2.00 15.80 -10.93
N ALA A 533 2.81 14.81 -10.62
CA ALA A 533 2.37 13.43 -10.35
C ALA A 533 1.34 12.87 -11.37
N ASP A 534 1.19 13.52 -12.55
CA ASP A 534 0.19 13.19 -13.55
C ASP A 534 0.66 13.57 -14.97
N VAL A 535 1.27 12.60 -15.62
CA VAL A 535 1.67 12.73 -17.03
C VAL A 535 0.48 13.09 -17.94
N PHE A 536 -0.75 12.77 -17.52
CA PHE A 536 -1.96 13.02 -18.29
C PHE A 536 -2.50 14.45 -18.15
N SER A 537 -2.01 15.23 -17.19
CA SER A 537 -2.37 16.65 -17.00
C SER A 537 -1.38 17.62 -17.66
N VAL A 538 -0.25 17.13 -18.14
CA VAL A 538 0.77 17.96 -18.79
C VAL A 538 0.20 18.78 -19.95
N SER A 539 0.44 20.09 -19.98
CA SER A 539 0.01 20.98 -21.05
C SER A 539 1.17 21.43 -21.95
N PRO A 540 0.92 21.80 -23.21
CA PRO A 540 1.98 22.12 -24.18
C PRO A 540 2.87 23.28 -23.80
N GLY A 541 2.34 24.24 -23.02
CA GLY A 541 3.05 25.45 -22.62
C GLY A 541 3.87 25.32 -21.34
N SER A 542 3.76 24.22 -20.62
CA SER A 542 4.54 23.99 -19.42
C SER A 542 5.94 23.46 -19.79
N SER A 543 6.96 23.90 -19.05
CA SER A 543 8.27 23.25 -19.05
C SER A 543 8.10 21.84 -18.49
N VAL A 544 7.99 20.83 -19.36
CA VAL A 544 7.69 19.47 -18.96
C VAL A 544 8.97 18.72 -18.69
N GLU A 545 9.70 19.14 -17.70
CA GLU A 545 10.81 18.37 -17.15
C GLU A 545 10.28 17.34 -16.14
N LEU A 546 10.95 16.20 -16.05
CA LEU A 546 10.61 15.22 -15.02
C LEU A 546 11.08 15.74 -13.65
N THR A 547 10.25 15.57 -12.63
CA THR A 547 10.69 15.65 -11.25
C THR A 547 11.71 14.52 -11.03
N SER A 548 12.80 14.79 -10.35
CA SER A 548 13.79 13.78 -9.98
C SER A 548 13.97 13.72 -8.48
N ALA A 549 14.31 12.54 -7.98
CA ALA A 549 14.67 12.35 -6.59
C ALA A 549 15.94 11.50 -6.47
N ARG A 550 16.70 11.77 -5.41
CA ARG A 550 17.80 10.92 -4.95
C ARG A 550 17.65 10.65 -3.46
N ILE A 551 18.00 9.45 -3.05
CA ILE A 551 18.01 9.05 -1.65
C ILE A 551 19.35 8.46 -1.25
N TYR A 552 19.83 8.84 -0.07
CA TYR A 552 20.83 8.14 0.71
C TYR A 552 20.14 7.51 1.91
N GLU A 553 20.27 6.21 2.07
CA GLU A 553 19.70 5.50 3.20
C GLU A 553 20.73 4.57 3.82
N THR A 554 20.78 4.53 5.14
CA THR A 554 21.56 3.54 5.89
C THR A 554 20.70 2.97 7.00
N GLY A 555 20.95 1.71 7.35
CA GLY A 555 20.16 1.08 8.40
C GLY A 555 20.74 -0.21 8.92
N VAL A 556 20.06 -0.74 9.94
CA VAL A 556 20.33 -2.04 10.53
C VAL A 556 19.06 -2.84 10.69
N LYS A 557 19.12 -4.12 10.37
CA LYS A 557 18.04 -5.10 10.57
C LYS A 557 18.52 -6.21 11.48
N LEU A 558 17.72 -6.50 12.51
CA LEU A 558 18.04 -7.45 13.56
C LEU A 558 16.97 -8.53 13.64
N ILE A 559 17.39 -9.78 13.75
CA ILE A 559 16.52 -10.92 14.02
C ILE A 559 17.12 -11.74 15.16
N SER A 560 16.33 -12.09 16.17
CA SER A 560 16.79 -13.02 17.23
C SER A 560 16.99 -14.44 16.70
N ASP A 561 17.87 -15.23 17.34
CA ASP A 561 18.15 -16.61 16.93
C ASP A 561 16.91 -17.51 16.90
N ASP A 562 15.99 -17.28 17.82
CA ASP A 562 14.72 -17.99 17.95
C ASP A 562 13.60 -17.40 17.06
N LYS A 563 13.91 -16.36 16.27
CA LYS A 563 12.96 -15.62 15.41
C LYS A 563 11.76 -15.02 16.14
N ARG A 564 11.87 -14.82 17.46
CA ARG A 564 10.83 -14.22 18.30
C ARG A 564 10.95 -12.71 18.44
N GLY A 565 12.10 -12.15 18.11
CA GLY A 565 12.37 -10.71 18.19
C GLY A 565 12.96 -10.19 16.90
N GLU A 566 12.49 -9.03 16.46
CA GLU A 566 12.97 -8.32 15.29
C GLU A 566 12.99 -6.83 15.56
N ALA A 567 13.97 -6.15 14.97
CA ALA A 567 14.04 -4.70 14.96
C ALA A 567 14.68 -4.19 13.67
N THR A 568 14.23 -3.04 13.23
CA THR A 568 14.81 -2.30 12.10
C THR A 568 15.00 -0.85 12.48
N LEU A 569 16.13 -0.29 12.09
CA LEU A 569 16.41 1.15 12.17
C LEU A 569 16.88 1.61 10.79
N SER A 570 16.33 2.70 10.30
CA SER A 570 16.81 3.37 9.09
C SER A 570 16.94 4.88 9.30
N ILE A 571 17.92 5.47 8.63
CA ILE A 571 18.18 6.90 8.56
C ILE A 571 18.25 7.23 7.07
N TYR A 572 17.56 8.27 6.66
CA TYR A 572 17.48 8.64 5.26
C TYR A 572 17.60 10.16 5.04
N ASP A 573 18.09 10.49 3.86
CA ASP A 573 18.19 11.84 3.32
C ASP A 573 17.72 11.80 1.86
N ILE A 574 16.74 12.64 1.52
CA ILE A 574 16.09 12.67 0.21
C ILE A 574 16.09 14.10 -0.31
N GLU A 575 16.59 14.28 -1.52
CA GLU A 575 16.49 15.53 -2.26
C GLU A 575 15.64 15.34 -3.52
N ARG A 576 14.72 16.25 -3.75
CA ARG A 576 13.84 16.30 -4.93
C ARG A 576 14.07 17.60 -5.68
N HIS A 577 14.12 17.52 -7.01
CA HIS A 577 14.27 18.67 -7.89
C HIS A 577 13.15 18.73 -8.93
N ASN A 578 12.84 19.90 -9.43
CA ASN A 578 11.75 20.17 -10.36
C ASN A 578 10.38 19.73 -9.77
N VAL A 579 10.15 20.01 -8.48
CA VAL A 579 8.92 19.64 -7.79
C VAL A 579 7.83 20.65 -8.14
N TYR A 580 6.69 20.17 -8.58
CA TYR A 580 5.48 20.97 -8.73
C TYR A 580 4.63 20.85 -7.47
N VAL A 581 4.11 21.96 -7.02
CA VAL A 581 3.21 22.04 -5.87
C VAL A 581 1.86 22.54 -6.34
N GLN A 582 0.82 21.78 -6.03
CA GLN A 582 -0.53 22.19 -6.28
C GLN A 582 -0.97 23.17 -5.19
N LEU A 583 -1.30 24.37 -5.56
CA LEU A 583 -1.76 25.43 -4.65
C LEU A 583 -3.28 25.46 -4.54
N THR A 584 -3.96 25.15 -5.65
CA THR A 584 -5.41 25.02 -5.77
C THR A 584 -5.71 23.98 -6.85
N ASN A 585 -6.97 23.56 -7.00
CA ASN A 585 -7.37 22.64 -8.08
C ASN A 585 -7.02 23.15 -9.49
N ALA A 586 -6.78 24.45 -9.68
CA ALA A 586 -6.45 25.07 -10.97
C ALA A 586 -5.00 25.57 -11.06
N ILE A 587 -4.30 25.77 -9.96
CA ILE A 587 -2.99 26.41 -9.94
C ILE A 587 -1.95 25.45 -9.37
N ALA A 588 -1.03 25.04 -10.22
CA ALA A 588 0.20 24.38 -9.82
C ALA A 588 1.39 25.29 -10.11
N THR A 589 2.36 25.31 -9.23
CA THR A 589 3.60 26.08 -9.39
C THR A 589 4.81 25.21 -9.16
N LEU A 590 5.96 25.63 -9.69
CA LEU A 590 7.23 24.95 -9.50
C LEU A 590 7.84 25.37 -8.15
N ALA A 591 8.04 24.39 -7.26
CA ALA A 591 8.76 24.56 -6.00
C ALA A 591 10.21 24.10 -6.15
N GLY A 592 10.91 24.33 -7.15
CA GLY A 592 12.31 24.00 -7.43
C GLY A 592 12.84 22.76 -6.71
N GLU A 593 12.93 22.82 -5.38
CA GLU A 593 13.56 21.78 -4.55
C GLU A 593 12.79 21.48 -3.27
N VAL A 594 12.77 20.20 -2.86
CA VAL A 594 12.28 19.76 -1.54
C VAL A 594 13.31 18.83 -0.92
N HIS A 595 13.64 19.09 0.35
CA HIS A 595 14.59 18.29 1.13
C HIS A 595 13.90 17.58 2.28
N THR A 596 14.09 16.27 2.39
CA THR A 596 13.49 15.46 3.46
C THR A 596 14.52 14.58 4.14
N GLN A 597 14.57 14.66 5.46
CA GLN A 597 15.42 13.83 6.31
C GLN A 597 14.58 13.13 7.37
N GLY A 598 15.02 11.94 7.78
CA GLY A 598 14.29 11.25 8.84
C GLY A 598 14.95 10.01 9.39
N VAL A 599 14.34 9.51 10.47
CA VAL A 599 14.73 8.30 11.18
C VAL A 599 13.49 7.45 11.40
N GLU A 600 13.55 6.17 11.08
CA GLU A 600 12.48 5.21 11.30
C GLU A 600 12.99 4.04 12.14
N LEU A 601 12.23 3.67 13.16
CA LEU A 601 12.52 2.54 14.05
C LEU A 601 11.27 1.68 14.17
N ALA A 602 11.42 0.37 13.99
CA ALA A 602 10.37 -0.61 14.26
C ALA A 602 10.94 -1.78 15.05
N GLY A 603 10.14 -2.34 15.94
CA GLY A 603 10.49 -3.53 16.69
C GLY A 603 9.27 -4.33 17.07
N ALA A 604 9.43 -5.67 17.09
CA ALA A 604 8.41 -6.57 17.59
C ALA A 604 9.06 -7.77 18.28
N VAL A 605 8.43 -8.25 19.35
CA VAL A 605 8.95 -9.38 20.12
C VAL A 605 7.83 -10.24 20.67
N ARG A 606 8.07 -11.54 20.72
CA ARG A 606 7.26 -12.53 21.45
C ARG A 606 8.06 -13.06 22.64
N PRO A 607 8.06 -12.36 23.80
CA PRO A 607 8.84 -12.79 24.96
C PRO A 607 8.47 -14.19 25.45
N ILE A 608 7.20 -14.55 25.30
CA ILE A 608 6.62 -15.88 25.49
C ILE A 608 5.67 -16.16 24.33
N ASP A 609 5.32 -17.41 24.08
CA ASP A 609 4.50 -17.81 22.91
C ASP A 609 3.17 -17.05 22.81
N ASN A 610 2.59 -16.73 23.94
CA ASN A 610 1.26 -16.13 24.04
C ASN A 610 1.26 -14.60 24.07
N LEU A 611 2.41 -13.93 24.19
CA LEU A 611 2.52 -12.48 24.30
C LEU A 611 3.28 -11.93 23.09
N LYS A 612 2.62 -11.06 22.33
CA LYS A 612 3.24 -10.25 21.25
C LYS A 612 3.26 -8.79 21.66
N LEU A 613 4.41 -8.17 21.54
CA LEU A 613 4.61 -6.72 21.72
C LEU A 613 5.21 -6.15 20.44
N TRP A 614 4.75 -4.99 20.03
CA TRP A 614 5.32 -4.29 18.88
C TRP A 614 5.24 -2.77 19.08
N ALA A 615 6.19 -2.07 18.49
CA ALA A 615 6.18 -0.62 18.45
C ALA A 615 6.95 -0.13 17.22
N ASN A 616 6.56 1.03 16.71
CA ASN A 616 7.32 1.75 15.72
C ASN A 616 7.20 3.26 15.91
N ILE A 617 8.21 3.98 15.41
CA ILE A 617 8.26 5.44 15.45
C ILE A 617 9.03 5.95 14.23
N ALA A 618 8.54 7.02 13.65
CA ALA A 618 9.21 7.77 12.60
C ALA A 618 9.34 9.24 12.99
N PHE A 619 10.50 9.80 12.72
CA PHE A 619 10.77 11.23 12.77
C PHE A 619 11.06 11.70 11.35
N THR A 620 10.32 12.71 10.88
CA THR A 620 10.45 13.21 9.50
C THR A 620 10.49 14.72 9.52
N ASN A 621 11.45 15.31 8.84
CA ASN A 621 11.53 16.73 8.53
C ASN A 621 11.56 16.89 7.01
N SER A 622 10.59 17.61 6.45
CA SER A 622 10.48 17.86 5.00
C SER A 622 10.16 19.32 4.75
N THR A 623 11.04 19.99 4.03
CA THR A 623 10.95 21.44 3.79
C THR A 623 11.20 21.79 2.33
N TYR A 624 10.59 22.88 1.88
CA TYR A 624 10.87 23.46 0.59
C TYR A 624 12.24 24.17 0.60
N GLY A 625 13.13 23.80 -0.32
CA GLY A 625 14.44 24.42 -0.49
C GLY A 625 14.41 25.67 -1.38
N ASP A 626 13.60 25.64 -2.43
CA ASP A 626 13.41 26.76 -3.35
C ASP A 626 11.92 26.83 -3.74
N PHE A 627 11.16 27.73 -3.13
CA PHE A 627 9.73 27.90 -3.35
C PHE A 627 9.27 29.33 -3.07
N ASP A 628 9.88 30.30 -3.78
CA ASP A 628 9.54 31.71 -3.66
C ASP A 628 9.41 32.15 -2.18
N VAL A 629 8.28 32.76 -1.81
CA VAL A 629 8.01 33.25 -0.44
C VAL A 629 7.84 32.14 0.60
N TRP A 630 7.70 30.89 0.18
CA TRP A 630 7.49 29.73 1.07
C TRP A 630 8.74 28.86 1.26
N THR A 631 9.89 29.32 0.77
CA THR A 631 11.18 28.65 1.04
C THR A 631 11.41 28.49 2.55
N GLY A 632 11.72 27.26 2.97
CA GLY A 632 11.88 26.89 4.37
C GLY A 632 10.58 26.40 5.06
N ASN A 633 9.41 26.55 4.42
CA ASN A 633 8.17 26.00 4.93
C ASN A 633 8.17 24.46 4.87
N THR A 634 7.44 23.87 5.81
CA THR A 634 7.22 22.40 5.85
C THR A 634 6.21 21.98 4.79
N VAL A 635 6.45 20.85 4.15
CA VAL A 635 5.51 20.23 3.21
C VAL A 635 4.21 19.84 3.94
N PRO A 636 3.02 20.14 3.37
CA PRO A 636 1.74 19.81 3.97
C PRO A 636 1.57 18.31 4.29
N ASN A 637 0.76 18.00 5.31
CA ASN A 637 0.49 16.63 5.78
C ASN A 637 1.72 15.85 6.28
N VAL A 638 2.89 16.42 6.36
CA VAL A 638 4.07 15.78 6.94
C VAL A 638 4.11 16.00 8.45
N ALA A 639 3.81 14.95 9.20
CA ALA A 639 3.92 14.98 10.65
C ALA A 639 5.39 14.76 11.07
N PRO A 640 5.96 15.61 11.95
CA PRO A 640 7.33 15.45 12.43
C PRO A 640 7.53 14.17 13.24
N ILE A 641 6.46 13.61 13.79
CA ILE A 641 6.48 12.35 14.53
C ILE A 641 5.22 11.53 14.25
N ILE A 642 5.40 10.25 13.95
CA ILE A 642 4.34 9.25 13.91
C ILE A 642 4.81 8.06 14.73
N ALA A 643 4.02 7.64 15.72
CA ALA A 643 4.37 6.51 16.59
C ALA A 643 3.18 5.56 16.75
N ASN A 644 3.46 4.27 16.73
CA ASN A 644 2.48 3.22 17.00
C ASN A 644 3.06 2.23 18.02
N ALA A 645 2.23 1.70 18.89
CA ALA A 645 2.59 0.61 19.78
C ALA A 645 1.38 -0.28 20.03
N GLY A 646 1.63 -1.57 20.23
CA GLY A 646 0.56 -2.50 20.53
C GLY A 646 1.04 -3.76 21.24
N ALA A 647 0.08 -4.44 21.84
CA ALA A 647 0.28 -5.70 22.54
C ALA A 647 -0.90 -6.63 22.31
N SER A 648 -0.64 -7.93 22.27
CA SER A 648 -1.70 -8.93 22.36
C SER A 648 -1.27 -10.09 23.25
N TYR A 649 -2.25 -10.67 23.94
CA TYR A 649 -2.06 -11.86 24.78
C TYR A 649 -3.11 -12.91 24.45
N ARG A 650 -2.66 -14.14 24.21
CA ARG A 650 -3.50 -15.29 23.90
C ARG A 650 -3.61 -16.24 25.10
N PHE A 651 -4.85 -16.55 25.48
CA PHE A 651 -5.21 -17.49 26.56
C PHE A 651 -5.52 -18.85 25.97
N ASP A 652 -4.51 -19.70 25.75
CA ASP A 652 -4.66 -21.02 25.12
C ASP A 652 -5.20 -22.09 26.10
N ASN A 653 -5.14 -21.82 27.42
CA ASN A 653 -5.58 -22.76 28.46
C ASN A 653 -7.12 -22.78 28.67
N TRP A 654 -7.87 -21.91 27.99
CA TRP A 654 -9.31 -21.92 28.04
C TRP A 654 -9.87 -22.97 27.08
N ARG A 655 -11.10 -23.39 27.34
CA ARG A 655 -11.79 -24.36 26.44
C ARG A 655 -11.72 -23.92 24.97
N TRP A 656 -11.91 -22.63 24.73
CA TRP A 656 -11.71 -21.99 23.44
C TRP A 656 -10.62 -20.93 23.62
N PRO A 657 -9.56 -20.96 22.82
CA PRO A 657 -8.53 -19.94 22.89
C PRO A 657 -9.10 -18.55 22.69
N VAL A 658 -8.74 -17.62 23.56
CA VAL A 658 -9.12 -16.21 23.48
C VAL A 658 -7.86 -15.37 23.32
N GLU A 659 -7.90 -14.40 22.42
CA GLU A 659 -6.85 -13.38 22.35
C GLU A 659 -7.44 -12.00 22.63
N ILE A 660 -6.72 -11.22 23.42
CA ILE A 660 -7.05 -9.82 23.71
C ILE A 660 -5.84 -9.01 23.29
N GLY A 661 -6.08 -7.95 22.53
CA GLY A 661 -5.02 -7.06 22.08
C GLY A 661 -5.52 -5.63 21.93
N GLY A 662 -4.55 -4.73 21.76
CA GLY A 662 -4.83 -3.33 21.52
C GLY A 662 -3.61 -2.60 21.00
N SER A 663 -3.87 -1.42 20.45
CA SER A 663 -2.85 -0.54 19.90
C SER A 663 -3.13 0.92 20.24
N VAL A 664 -2.08 1.72 20.21
CA VAL A 664 -2.12 3.18 20.33
C VAL A 664 -1.37 3.76 19.14
N ARG A 665 -1.93 4.79 18.53
CA ARG A 665 -1.32 5.57 17.46
C ARG A 665 -1.26 7.03 17.85
N HIS A 666 -0.09 7.63 17.68
CA HIS A 666 0.14 9.06 17.83
C HIS A 666 0.61 9.66 16.52
N VAL A 667 0.03 10.79 16.11
CA VAL A 667 0.43 11.59 14.96
C VAL A 667 0.66 13.02 15.46
N GLY A 668 1.85 13.56 15.20
CA GLY A 668 2.23 14.92 15.53
C GLY A 668 1.44 15.97 14.76
N ASP A 669 1.65 17.22 15.12
CA ASP A 669 1.11 18.36 14.39
C ASP A 669 1.64 18.39 12.94
N ARG A 670 0.87 18.99 12.04
CA ARG A 670 1.26 19.12 10.64
C ARG A 670 0.52 20.28 9.97
N PHE A 671 1.14 20.86 8.98
CA PHE A 671 0.52 21.96 8.25
C PHE A 671 -0.52 21.46 7.26
N LEU A 672 -1.58 22.26 7.11
CA LEU A 672 -2.67 21.98 6.19
C LEU A 672 -2.29 22.32 4.74
N ALA A 673 -1.59 23.42 4.52
CA ALA A 673 -1.20 23.94 3.20
C ALA A 673 0.26 24.43 3.21
N SER A 674 0.81 24.70 2.02
CA SER A 674 2.22 25.09 1.81
C SER A 674 2.58 26.46 2.40
N ASP A 675 1.59 27.31 2.69
CA ASP A 675 1.78 28.61 3.36
C ASP A 675 2.11 28.47 4.86
N ASN A 676 1.90 27.28 5.44
CA ASN A 676 2.11 26.95 6.85
C ASN A 676 1.34 27.84 7.85
N LEU A 677 0.19 28.40 7.43
CA LEU A 677 -0.63 29.23 8.29
C LEU A 677 -1.56 28.46 9.21
N THR A 678 -2.09 27.33 8.74
CA THR A 678 -2.99 26.45 9.50
C THR A 678 -2.27 25.18 9.93
N ILE A 679 -2.34 24.87 11.23
CA ILE A 679 -1.80 23.66 11.83
C ILE A 679 -2.96 22.73 12.17
N MET A 680 -2.92 21.50 11.68
CA MET A 680 -3.70 20.38 12.20
C MET A 680 -3.03 19.88 13.49
N LEU A 681 -3.77 19.91 14.60
CA LEU A 681 -3.22 19.59 15.92
C LEU A 681 -2.90 18.10 16.06
N PRO A 682 -1.93 17.75 16.91
CA PRO A 682 -1.57 16.36 17.14
C PRO A 682 -2.71 15.59 17.79
N TYR A 683 -2.77 14.30 17.51
CA TYR A 683 -3.77 13.42 18.11
C TYR A 683 -3.21 12.06 18.51
N THR A 684 -3.93 11.42 19.42
CA THR A 684 -3.65 10.05 19.85
C THR A 684 -4.96 9.27 19.88
N THR A 685 -4.97 8.13 19.18
CA THR A 685 -6.09 7.18 19.19
C THR A 685 -5.63 5.85 19.75
N GLY A 686 -6.56 5.06 20.25
CA GLY A 686 -6.31 3.71 20.73
C GLY A 686 -7.41 2.77 20.33
N ASP A 687 -7.05 1.54 19.98
CA ASP A 687 -7.96 0.49 19.57
C ASP A 687 -7.82 -0.73 20.48
N LEU A 688 -8.93 -1.43 20.71
CA LEU A 688 -8.95 -2.68 21.44
C LEU A 688 -9.66 -3.75 20.63
N TYR A 689 -9.22 -4.99 20.75
CA TYR A 689 -9.93 -6.13 20.22
C TYR A 689 -9.86 -7.34 21.13
N ALA A 690 -10.84 -8.20 21.01
CA ALA A 690 -10.83 -9.52 21.59
C ALA A 690 -11.45 -10.51 20.58
N PHE A 691 -10.85 -11.69 20.42
CA PHE A 691 -11.46 -12.74 19.64
C PHE A 691 -11.37 -14.09 20.34
N VAL A 692 -12.34 -14.95 20.02
CA VAL A 692 -12.38 -16.34 20.47
C VAL A 692 -12.34 -17.27 19.27
N ASP A 693 -11.44 -18.26 19.30
CA ASP A 693 -11.34 -19.34 18.32
C ASP A 693 -12.08 -20.56 18.81
N ILE A 694 -13.18 -20.93 18.15
CA ILE A 694 -13.99 -22.10 18.47
C ILE A 694 -13.63 -23.22 17.49
N PRO A 695 -13.01 -24.34 17.94
CA PRO A 695 -12.72 -25.46 17.06
C PRO A 695 -13.99 -26.05 16.46
N GLY A 696 -13.95 -26.44 15.20
CA GLY A 696 -15.14 -26.96 14.49
C GLY A 696 -15.75 -28.20 15.15
N ARG A 697 -14.94 -29.05 15.82
CA ARG A 697 -15.39 -30.20 16.61
C ARG A 697 -16.34 -29.84 17.77
N ASP A 698 -16.30 -28.60 18.25
CA ASP A 698 -17.17 -28.09 19.31
C ASP A 698 -18.48 -27.47 18.74
N LEU A 699 -18.57 -27.41 17.43
CA LEU A 699 -19.73 -26.94 16.67
C LEU A 699 -20.41 -28.13 15.97
N TRP A 700 -21.69 -28.02 15.73
CA TRP A 700 -22.52 -29.08 15.12
C TRP A 700 -22.28 -29.32 13.62
N TRP A 701 -21.29 -28.66 13.01
CA TRP A 701 -20.91 -28.78 11.60
C TRP A 701 -19.57 -29.53 11.45
N GLU A 702 -19.63 -30.81 11.11
CA GLU A 702 -18.44 -31.70 11.02
C GLU A 702 -17.38 -31.25 10.00
N GLY A 703 -17.76 -30.49 8.95
CA GLY A 703 -16.82 -29.97 7.96
C GLY A 703 -16.07 -28.71 8.39
N LEU A 704 -16.43 -28.11 9.52
CA LEU A 704 -15.84 -26.86 9.95
C LEU A 704 -14.49 -27.10 10.69
N GLU A 705 -13.43 -26.46 10.24
CA GLU A 705 -12.13 -26.47 10.93
C GLU A 705 -12.17 -25.58 12.18
N LYS A 706 -12.63 -24.33 11.97
CA LYS A 706 -12.62 -23.30 13.01
C LYS A 706 -13.63 -22.19 12.72
N MET A 707 -14.23 -21.65 13.79
CA MET A 707 -14.98 -20.40 13.78
C MET A 707 -14.30 -19.38 14.70
N ARG A 708 -14.12 -18.15 14.24
CA ARG A 708 -13.65 -17.03 15.06
C ARG A 708 -14.75 -16.00 15.22
N ILE A 709 -14.94 -15.51 16.43
CA ILE A 709 -15.80 -14.36 16.72
C ILE A 709 -14.90 -13.27 17.27
N THR A 710 -15.00 -12.07 16.73
CA THR A 710 -14.17 -10.93 17.09
C THR A 710 -15.03 -9.75 17.49
N PHE A 711 -14.69 -9.10 18.58
CA PHE A 711 -15.21 -7.78 18.97
C PHE A 711 -14.09 -6.77 18.94
N ARG A 712 -14.34 -5.57 18.36
CA ARG A 712 -13.37 -4.45 18.30
C ARG A 712 -14.01 -3.16 18.75
N VAL A 713 -13.17 -2.33 19.36
CA VAL A 713 -13.47 -0.92 19.65
C VAL A 713 -12.36 -0.09 19.03
N ARG A 714 -12.71 0.76 18.09
CA ARG A 714 -11.79 1.71 17.45
C ARG A 714 -11.97 3.08 18.05
N ASN A 715 -10.89 3.87 18.09
CA ASN A 715 -10.86 5.19 18.74
C ASN A 715 -11.49 5.15 20.15
N LEU A 716 -10.92 4.32 21.03
CA LEU A 716 -11.43 4.03 22.38
C LEU A 716 -11.73 5.29 23.20
N THR A 717 -10.90 6.32 23.05
CA THR A 717 -11.02 7.59 23.77
C THR A 717 -12.07 8.52 23.17
N ASN A 718 -12.63 8.17 22.00
CA ASN A 718 -13.53 9.03 21.23
C ASN A 718 -12.92 10.40 20.91
N ALA A 719 -11.63 10.41 20.57
CA ALA A 719 -10.94 11.63 20.18
C ALA A 719 -11.52 12.18 18.86
N LEU A 720 -11.79 13.47 18.82
CA LEU A 720 -12.02 14.21 17.58
C LEU A 720 -10.66 14.72 17.07
N TYR A 721 -10.35 14.51 15.82
CA TYR A 721 -9.07 14.90 15.24
C TYR A 721 -9.20 15.17 13.73
N ALA A 722 -8.32 16.04 13.23
CA ALA A 722 -8.11 16.20 11.80
C ALA A 722 -7.24 15.04 11.30
N GLN A 723 -7.78 14.21 10.41
CA GLN A 723 -7.05 13.05 9.88
C GLN A 723 -6.13 13.46 8.74
N TYR A 724 -6.62 14.30 7.84
CA TYR A 724 -5.93 14.68 6.61
C TYR A 724 -6.47 16.00 6.07
N SER A 725 -5.72 16.65 5.19
CA SER A 725 -6.20 17.79 4.37
C SER A 725 -5.78 17.56 2.92
N ASP A 726 -6.59 17.98 1.98
CA ASP A 726 -6.15 18.11 0.60
C ASP A 726 -5.41 19.46 0.45
N PRO A 727 -4.11 19.45 0.10
CA PRO A 727 -3.34 20.69 -0.02
C PRO A 727 -3.87 21.66 -1.09
N GLY A 728 -4.61 21.14 -2.08
CA GLY A 728 -5.29 21.94 -3.11
C GLY A 728 -6.61 22.55 -2.66
N LEU A 729 -7.18 22.07 -1.54
CA LEU A 729 -8.48 22.48 -0.99
C LEU A 729 -8.34 23.11 0.39
N ASN A 730 -7.34 23.91 0.60
CA ASN A 730 -6.75 24.41 1.85
C ASN A 730 -7.67 25.06 2.91
N GLN A 731 -8.97 24.79 2.90
CA GLN A 731 -9.95 25.35 3.84
C GLN A 731 -10.88 24.31 4.46
N SER A 732 -10.62 23.03 4.23
CA SER A 732 -11.36 21.94 4.85
C SER A 732 -10.40 20.92 5.44
N VAL A 733 -10.88 20.16 6.42
CA VAL A 733 -10.16 19.04 7.01
C VAL A 733 -11.03 17.80 7.02
N LEU A 734 -10.46 16.67 6.69
CA LEU A 734 -11.09 15.38 6.89
C LEU A 734 -11.01 15.03 8.38
N LEU A 735 -12.15 14.87 9.01
CA LEU A 735 -12.22 14.46 10.40
C LEU A 735 -12.08 12.94 10.51
N GLY A 736 -11.35 12.48 11.52
CA GLY A 736 -11.23 11.07 11.83
C GLY A 736 -12.49 10.52 12.48
N ALA A 737 -12.76 9.23 12.23
CA ALA A 737 -13.96 8.58 12.73
C ALA A 737 -14.03 8.58 14.28
N PRO A 738 -15.21 8.80 14.87
CA PRO A 738 -15.43 8.69 16.31
C PRO A 738 -15.26 7.24 16.78
N ARG A 739 -15.44 6.99 18.06
CA ARG A 739 -15.41 5.63 18.60
C ARG A 739 -16.46 4.76 17.93
N THR A 740 -15.99 3.61 17.37
CA THR A 740 -16.86 2.63 16.72
C THR A 740 -16.70 1.26 17.37
N TYR A 741 -17.77 0.47 17.33
CA TYR A 741 -17.83 -0.89 17.84
C TYR A 741 -18.10 -1.83 16.67
N GLU A 742 -17.31 -2.88 16.52
CA GLU A 742 -17.44 -3.86 15.45
C GLU A 742 -17.58 -5.27 16.01
N LEU A 743 -18.52 -6.03 15.47
CA LEU A 743 -18.64 -7.47 15.66
C LEU A 743 -18.36 -8.17 14.33
N ALA A 744 -17.42 -9.13 14.34
CA ALA A 744 -17.07 -9.91 13.17
C ALA A 744 -17.10 -11.41 13.48
N ALA A 745 -17.43 -12.21 12.48
CA ALA A 745 -17.36 -13.66 12.52
C ALA A 745 -16.67 -14.20 11.27
N SER A 746 -15.83 -15.21 11.44
CA SER A 746 -15.20 -15.93 10.32
C SER A 746 -15.29 -17.44 10.55
N ALA A 747 -15.60 -18.19 9.50
CA ALA A 747 -15.65 -19.64 9.50
C ALA A 747 -14.71 -20.20 8.44
N ARG A 748 -14.00 -21.29 8.76
CA ARG A 748 -13.05 -21.95 7.86
C ARG A 748 -13.28 -23.44 7.84
N TRP A 749 -13.28 -24.05 6.63
CA TRP A 749 -13.50 -25.48 6.41
C TRP A 749 -12.73 -26.02 5.21
#